data_3c8de22c808af05b6efc0bd175cccc45
#
_entry.id   3c8de22c808af05b6efc0bd175cccc45
#
_cell.length_a   1.000
_cell.length_b   1.000
_cell.length_c   1.000
_cell.angle_alpha   90.00
_cell.angle_beta   90.00
_cell.angle_gamma   90.00
#
_symmetry.space_group_name_H-M   'P 1'
#
loop_
_entity.id
_entity.type
_entity.pdbx_description
1 polymer ?
#
loop_
_entity_poly.entity_id
_entity_poly.type
_entity_poly.pdbx_seq_one_letter_code
_entity_poly.pdbx_strand_id
1 'polypeptide(L)'
;MLNTRPYSSAFRFWLICFCALGLLLWANLLIPKNAHAQETGTPIDFSADSIETNQETGIFVARGNVVFSQGIMSLKADTVEYNRQNGQAIALGNVVFTDHDGNIHFSDQMQMNDQFTRAFAEPVISRLADQSWMAGQTGEYVKDDYTVYDNATYTPCDCDYADGEVPIWQIDSSKSWHDPNSKTVYHRNLQMKILRMPVLYFPFLSHPDWTVRRRSGLLYPSLSYSSDHGIKYIQSYYHVIDDTSDVEIRPYVFKNTGILTNVRYRKLWDQSDVHINLTGGPVETFNNSNQNVLAGSVQVNTLIGERWVTTADINRTSQDTFMRRYGIDDATRLKTTFRSENIGKTTYSRVESYDIQGLASTETTEKEPTVLPSVFHERYLASPRNNMATRLRFNASQVDNDEDYDINRWSGELYTFEEFPTSVGQFSLESRAALQYHMIEHSPDSTTYTGELGQASGTIGLGWSQPFTTMVGSSTALIQPKLKLISIKATDRTNSIPNRDAADFHLDEANLFLLHRYQGQDYIKTGTHMAGGISANMMKTPVGNMSGFLGASYRVSGDVQSGLNATNDQKRLSDILASIRMQPTDNLSLSFTGRFNPDDFYLNESRSTLAWSQPGTSFSTTYTQRSESYFSAASIVEEELILGLNQVIDDGITLNVQQTYDLSNGQNFQDKSIIGLNITRGLQDCLTITMQYTRDETADRDIQPVDEIMLLLNFKYLGAFANSTGGN
;
A
#
# COMPACT_ATOMS: atom_id res chain seq x y z
N MET A 1 53.77 11.94 0.06
CA MET A 1 52.76 12.15 1.13
C MET A 1 51.46 11.61 0.61
N LEU A 2 51.10 10.39 1.03
CA LEU A 2 49.92 9.69 0.61
C LEU A 2 48.75 10.22 1.49
N ASN A 3 47.82 10.93 0.88
CA ASN A 3 46.66 11.46 1.51
C ASN A 3 45.60 10.35 1.54
N THR A 4 45.47 9.65 2.67
CA THR A 4 44.39 8.71 2.93
C THR A 4 43.18 9.49 3.42
N ARG A 5 42.20 9.71 2.53
CA ARG A 5 40.88 10.17 2.95
C ARG A 5 40.24 9.10 3.83
N PRO A 6 39.64 9.42 4.97
CA PRO A 6 38.81 8.47 5.71
C PRO A 6 37.60 8.11 4.87
N TYR A 7 37.27 6.81 4.81
CA TYR A 7 36.05 6.30 4.18
C TYR A 7 34.84 6.91 4.88
N SER A 8 33.92 7.47 4.09
CA SER A 8 32.71 8.11 4.57
C SER A 8 31.90 7.16 5.49
N SER A 9 31.20 7.72 6.45
CA SER A 9 30.32 7.03 7.41
C SER A 9 29.35 6.06 6.70
N ALA A 10 28.91 6.41 5.50
CA ALA A 10 28.11 5.57 4.60
C ALA A 10 28.70 4.20 4.32
N PHE A 11 30.05 4.08 4.14
CA PHE A 11 30.69 2.79 3.87
C PHE A 11 30.70 1.87 5.10
N ARG A 12 30.82 2.42 6.29
CA ARG A 12 30.75 1.65 7.55
C ARG A 12 29.34 1.16 7.82
N PHE A 13 28.30 1.93 7.48
CA PHE A 13 26.91 1.51 7.55
C PHE A 13 26.61 0.34 6.63
N TRP A 14 27.09 0.40 5.38
CA TRP A 14 26.93 -0.69 4.41
C TRP A 14 27.53 -2.01 4.91
N LEU A 15 28.69 -1.97 5.54
CA LEU A 15 29.35 -3.17 6.05
C LEU A 15 28.57 -3.82 7.21
N ILE A 16 28.00 -3.02 8.11
CA ILE A 16 27.20 -3.49 9.24
C ILE A 16 25.86 -4.05 8.78
N CYS A 17 25.18 -3.39 7.84
CA CYS A 17 23.92 -3.88 7.26
C CYS A 17 24.10 -5.17 6.47
N PHE A 18 25.19 -5.31 5.71
CA PHE A 18 25.51 -6.55 4.95
C PHE A 18 25.84 -7.73 5.87
N CYS A 19 26.57 -7.50 6.96
CA CYS A 19 26.87 -8.54 7.94
C CYS A 19 25.62 -8.98 8.73
N ALA A 20 24.72 -8.06 9.05
CA ALA A 20 23.44 -8.38 9.69
C ALA A 20 22.50 -9.18 8.77
N LEU A 21 22.47 -8.84 7.48
CA LEU A 21 21.67 -9.57 6.48
C LEU A 21 22.19 -10.99 6.25
N GLY A 22 23.51 -11.18 6.21
CA GLY A 22 24.15 -12.49 6.03
C GLY A 22 23.88 -13.45 7.18
N LEU A 23 23.82 -12.96 8.43
CA LEU A 23 23.52 -13.76 9.62
C LEU A 23 22.04 -14.17 9.69
N LEU A 24 21.12 -13.34 9.21
CA LEU A 24 19.68 -13.63 9.18
C LEU A 24 19.31 -14.70 8.13
N LEU A 25 20.01 -14.76 7.01
CA LEU A 25 19.77 -15.74 5.95
C LEU A 25 20.26 -17.16 6.30
N TRP A 26 21.25 -17.31 7.17
CA TRP A 26 21.81 -18.62 7.55
C TRP A 26 20.99 -19.39 8.59
N ALA A 27 20.14 -18.73 9.35
CA ALA A 27 19.39 -19.35 10.46
C ALA A 27 18.21 -20.26 10.02
N ASN A 28 17.79 -20.25 8.75
CA ASN A 28 16.52 -20.87 8.29
C ASN A 28 16.66 -22.15 7.44
N LEU A 29 17.82 -22.82 7.41
CA LEU A 29 18.08 -23.90 6.45
C LEU A 29 17.76 -25.35 6.89
N LEU A 30 17.19 -25.61 8.08
CA LEU A 30 17.03 -26.97 8.60
C LEU A 30 15.66 -27.27 9.21
N ILE A 31 14.66 -27.82 8.48
CA ILE A 31 13.52 -28.60 9.03
C ILE A 31 12.90 -29.57 7.99
N PRO A 32 12.46 -30.80 8.34
CA PRO A 32 11.99 -31.86 7.44
C PRO A 32 10.46 -32.04 7.29
N LYS A 33 10.00 -32.74 6.21
CA LYS A 33 8.60 -32.95 5.77
C LYS A 33 7.97 -34.30 6.17
N ASN A 34 6.64 -34.35 6.27
CA ASN A 34 5.84 -35.56 6.58
C ASN A 34 4.72 -35.92 5.58
N ALA A 35 4.17 -37.14 5.68
CA ALA A 35 3.49 -37.99 4.69
C ALA A 35 1.95 -38.15 4.81
N HIS A 36 1.31 -38.81 3.81
CA HIS A 36 -0.11 -38.92 3.51
C HIS A 36 -0.87 -40.19 3.98
N ALA A 37 -2.22 -40.18 3.90
CA ALA A 37 -3.16 -41.24 4.23
C ALA A 37 -4.19 -41.52 3.10
N GLN A 38 -4.88 -42.69 3.09
CA GLN A 38 -5.61 -43.37 2.01
C GLN A 38 -7.16 -43.40 2.21
N GLU A 39 -7.96 -43.41 1.12
CA GLU A 39 -9.42 -43.27 1.09
C GLU A 39 -10.19 -44.61 0.76
N THR A 40 -11.47 -44.69 1.19
CA THR A 40 -12.44 -45.78 0.93
C THR A 40 -13.64 -45.24 0.15
N GLY A 41 -14.17 -46.04 -0.82
CA GLY A 41 -15.13 -45.59 -1.82
C GLY A 41 -16.53 -45.21 -1.33
N THR A 42 -17.12 -44.23 -2.03
CA THR A 42 -18.48 -43.69 -1.86
C THR A 42 -19.57 -44.52 -2.53
N PRO A 43 -20.79 -44.64 -1.96
CA PRO A 43 -21.90 -45.36 -2.56
C PRO A 43 -22.43 -44.65 -3.83
N ILE A 44 -23.07 -45.44 -4.71
CA ILE A 44 -23.66 -44.99 -5.96
C ILE A 44 -25.18 -44.90 -5.78
N ASP A 45 -25.73 -43.71 -6.11
CA ASP A 45 -27.19 -43.47 -6.16
C ASP A 45 -27.68 -43.41 -7.57
N PHE A 46 -28.84 -44.08 -7.86
CA PHE A 46 -29.45 -44.13 -9.17
C PHE A 46 -30.95 -43.91 -9.08
N SER A 47 -31.53 -43.10 -9.99
CA SER A 47 -32.98 -42.93 -10.15
C SER A 47 -33.37 -42.77 -11.62
N ALA A 48 -34.56 -43.26 -11.99
CA ALA A 48 -35.19 -43.08 -13.29
C ALA A 48 -36.70 -43.30 -13.16
N ASP A 49 -37.50 -42.78 -14.10
CA ASP A 49 -38.96 -42.98 -14.12
C ASP A 49 -39.33 -44.42 -14.48
N SER A 50 -38.55 -45.08 -15.38
CA SER A 50 -38.72 -46.48 -15.76
C SER A 50 -37.41 -47.16 -16.12
N ILE A 51 -37.30 -48.45 -15.84
CA ILE A 51 -36.16 -49.30 -16.22
C ILE A 51 -36.67 -50.52 -16.96
N GLU A 52 -36.17 -50.74 -18.17
CA GLU A 52 -36.39 -51.91 -18.97
C GLU A 52 -35.10 -52.75 -19.03
N THR A 53 -35.24 -54.11 -18.94
CA THR A 53 -34.10 -55.02 -19.01
C THR A 53 -34.33 -56.08 -20.03
N ASN A 54 -33.33 -56.28 -20.90
CA ASN A 54 -33.31 -57.40 -21.81
C ASN A 54 -32.25 -58.42 -21.33
N GLN A 55 -32.72 -59.58 -20.82
CA GLN A 55 -31.82 -60.57 -20.21
C GLN A 55 -31.00 -61.35 -21.27
N GLU A 56 -31.44 -61.42 -22.53
CA GLU A 56 -30.68 -62.09 -23.57
C GLU A 56 -29.50 -61.28 -24.09
N THR A 57 -29.68 -59.95 -24.22
CA THR A 57 -28.64 -59.06 -24.73
C THR A 57 -27.82 -58.43 -23.59
N GLY A 58 -28.27 -58.48 -22.32
CA GLY A 58 -27.66 -57.89 -21.20
C GLY A 58 -27.75 -56.35 -21.19
N ILE A 59 -28.72 -55.79 -21.96
CA ILE A 59 -28.91 -54.30 -22.06
C ILE A 59 -29.99 -53.88 -21.09
N PHE A 60 -29.67 -52.79 -20.34
CA PHE A 60 -30.58 -52.06 -19.44
C PHE A 60 -30.86 -50.71 -20.06
N VAL A 61 -32.12 -50.30 -20.12
CA VAL A 61 -32.52 -48.97 -20.61
C VAL A 61 -33.31 -48.28 -19.51
N ALA A 62 -32.75 -47.21 -18.98
CA ALA A 62 -33.43 -46.30 -18.07
C ALA A 62 -34.00 -45.11 -18.84
N ARG A 63 -35.26 -44.74 -18.58
CA ARG A 63 -35.94 -43.63 -19.27
C ARG A 63 -36.60 -42.69 -18.29
N GLY A 64 -36.60 -41.42 -18.63
CA GLY A 64 -37.22 -40.32 -17.90
C GLY A 64 -36.44 -39.92 -16.67
N ASN A 65 -36.00 -38.65 -16.63
CA ASN A 65 -35.30 -38.03 -15.49
C ASN A 65 -34.18 -38.92 -14.89
N VAL A 66 -33.39 -39.55 -15.75
CA VAL A 66 -32.33 -40.46 -15.31
C VAL A 66 -31.27 -39.65 -14.59
N VAL A 67 -30.98 -39.99 -13.33
CA VAL A 67 -29.92 -39.37 -12.51
C VAL A 67 -29.05 -40.49 -11.95
N PHE A 68 -27.77 -40.32 -12.11
CA PHE A 68 -26.75 -41.19 -11.56
C PHE A 68 -25.73 -40.33 -10.80
N SER A 69 -25.36 -40.68 -9.56
CA SER A 69 -24.41 -39.91 -8.77
C SER A 69 -23.48 -40.78 -7.94
N GLN A 70 -22.22 -40.35 -7.82
CA GLN A 70 -21.18 -40.95 -6.99
C GLN A 70 -20.25 -39.83 -6.44
N GLY A 71 -20.45 -39.45 -5.20
CA GLY A 71 -19.75 -38.34 -4.63
C GLY A 71 -20.11 -37.01 -5.31
N ILE A 72 -19.13 -36.32 -5.90
CA ILE A 72 -19.36 -35.10 -6.70
C ILE A 72 -19.71 -35.39 -8.15
N MET A 73 -19.38 -36.57 -8.66
CA MET A 73 -19.71 -36.96 -10.02
C MET A 73 -21.21 -37.23 -10.16
N SER A 74 -21.81 -36.72 -11.21
CA SER A 74 -23.22 -36.98 -11.54
C SER A 74 -23.45 -36.98 -13.03
N LEU A 75 -24.40 -37.87 -13.48
CA LEU A 75 -24.91 -37.90 -14.84
C LEU A 75 -26.41 -37.69 -14.80
N LYS A 76 -26.91 -36.79 -15.61
CA LYS A 76 -28.34 -36.60 -15.87
C LYS A 76 -28.59 -36.76 -17.37
N ALA A 77 -29.67 -37.44 -17.75
CA ALA A 77 -30.07 -37.63 -19.17
C ALA A 77 -31.55 -37.97 -19.27
N ASP A 78 -32.11 -37.87 -20.46
CA ASP A 78 -33.46 -38.32 -20.71
C ASP A 78 -33.54 -39.86 -20.80
N THR A 79 -32.51 -40.50 -21.36
CA THR A 79 -32.38 -41.95 -21.47
C THR A 79 -30.94 -42.39 -21.27
N VAL A 80 -30.75 -43.50 -20.55
CA VAL A 80 -29.42 -44.15 -20.43
C VAL A 80 -29.57 -45.60 -20.81
N GLU A 81 -28.79 -46.04 -21.79
CA GLU A 81 -28.65 -47.43 -22.21
C GLU A 81 -27.33 -47.97 -21.65
N TYR A 82 -27.40 -49.05 -20.86
CA TYR A 82 -26.21 -49.68 -20.26
C TYR A 82 -26.09 -51.12 -20.72
N ASN A 83 -24.94 -51.46 -21.29
CA ASN A 83 -24.64 -52.82 -21.72
C ASN A 83 -23.70 -53.51 -20.72
N ARG A 84 -24.24 -54.46 -19.98
CA ARG A 84 -23.55 -55.23 -18.94
C ARG A 84 -22.39 -56.09 -19.44
N GLN A 85 -22.41 -56.47 -20.73
CA GLN A 85 -21.40 -57.39 -21.27
C GLN A 85 -20.06 -56.67 -21.53
N ASN A 86 -20.09 -55.40 -21.93
CA ASN A 86 -18.92 -54.63 -22.23
C ASN A 86 -18.69 -53.44 -21.27
N GLY A 87 -19.59 -53.20 -20.32
CA GLY A 87 -19.49 -52.11 -19.34
C GLY A 87 -19.66 -50.70 -19.95
N GLN A 88 -20.32 -50.56 -21.10
CA GLN A 88 -20.56 -49.29 -21.76
C GLN A 88 -21.95 -48.74 -21.44
N ALA A 89 -22.02 -47.46 -21.18
CA ALA A 89 -23.24 -46.69 -21.06
C ALA A 89 -23.33 -45.63 -22.16
N ILE A 90 -24.52 -45.42 -22.72
CA ILE A 90 -24.85 -44.38 -23.67
C ILE A 90 -25.95 -43.52 -23.06
N ALA A 91 -25.67 -42.29 -22.78
CA ALA A 91 -26.64 -41.29 -22.33
C ALA A 91 -27.13 -40.47 -23.52
N LEU A 92 -28.45 -40.29 -23.63
CA LEU A 92 -29.11 -39.63 -24.75
C LEU A 92 -30.11 -38.60 -24.25
N GLY A 93 -30.13 -37.44 -24.87
CA GLY A 93 -31.05 -36.33 -24.61
C GLY A 93 -30.68 -35.53 -23.35
N ASN A 94 -30.45 -34.24 -23.49
CA ASN A 94 -30.16 -33.30 -22.40
C ASN A 94 -29.10 -33.83 -21.40
N VAL A 95 -28.04 -34.42 -21.95
CA VAL A 95 -27.00 -35.05 -21.13
C VAL A 95 -26.20 -33.96 -20.38
N VAL A 96 -26.16 -34.08 -19.05
CA VAL A 96 -25.35 -33.26 -18.16
C VAL A 96 -24.48 -34.17 -17.30
N PHE A 97 -23.18 -34.11 -17.51
CA PHE A 97 -22.19 -34.88 -16.75
C PHE A 97 -21.31 -33.98 -15.93
N THR A 98 -21.29 -34.19 -14.62
CA THR A 98 -20.33 -33.51 -13.71
C THR A 98 -19.19 -34.48 -13.45
N ASP A 99 -17.97 -34.07 -13.77
CA ASP A 99 -16.77 -34.87 -13.59
C ASP A 99 -16.21 -34.80 -12.15
N HIS A 100 -15.10 -35.49 -11.92
CA HIS A 100 -14.40 -35.54 -10.62
C HIS A 100 -13.83 -34.17 -10.19
N ASP A 101 -13.49 -33.29 -11.14
CA ASP A 101 -12.91 -31.95 -10.88
C ASP A 101 -14.00 -30.89 -10.71
N GLY A 102 -15.27 -31.26 -10.84
CA GLY A 102 -16.42 -30.36 -10.73
C GLY A 102 -16.74 -29.61 -12.02
N ASN A 103 -16.15 -30.01 -13.16
CA ASN A 103 -16.53 -29.46 -14.45
C ASN A 103 -17.88 -30.10 -14.88
N ILE A 104 -18.71 -29.31 -15.57
CA ILE A 104 -20.03 -29.73 -16.05
C ILE A 104 -20.00 -29.80 -17.58
N HIS A 105 -20.25 -30.96 -18.12
CA HIS A 105 -20.26 -31.23 -19.56
C HIS A 105 -21.68 -31.42 -20.05
N PHE A 106 -22.07 -30.68 -21.10
CA PHE A 106 -23.35 -30.69 -21.76
C PHE A 106 -23.20 -31.33 -23.15
N SER A 107 -24.12 -32.22 -23.53
CA SER A 107 -24.13 -32.87 -24.85
C SER A 107 -25.53 -33.43 -25.15
N ASP A 108 -25.82 -33.66 -26.42
CA ASP A 108 -27.00 -34.39 -26.79
C ASP A 108 -26.82 -35.91 -26.64
N GLN A 109 -25.57 -36.37 -26.75
CA GLN A 109 -25.18 -37.76 -26.60
C GLN A 109 -23.82 -37.91 -25.97
N MET A 110 -23.70 -38.80 -24.99
CA MET A 110 -22.46 -39.13 -24.34
C MET A 110 -22.28 -40.62 -24.15
N GLN A 111 -21.13 -41.15 -24.55
CA GLN A 111 -20.75 -42.54 -24.32
C GLN A 111 -19.77 -42.60 -23.16
N MET A 112 -19.93 -43.53 -22.24
CA MET A 112 -19.06 -43.65 -21.07
C MET A 112 -18.91 -45.10 -20.64
N ASN A 113 -17.90 -45.41 -19.85
CA ASN A 113 -17.77 -46.70 -19.18
C ASN A 113 -18.54 -46.68 -17.83
N ASP A 114 -18.83 -47.88 -17.31
CA ASP A 114 -19.59 -48.09 -16.08
C ASP A 114 -18.96 -47.52 -14.79
N GLN A 115 -17.69 -47.15 -14.86
CA GLN A 115 -16.95 -46.54 -13.75
C GLN A 115 -16.81 -45.03 -13.87
N PHE A 116 -17.39 -44.40 -14.90
CA PHE A 116 -17.25 -42.96 -15.20
C PHE A 116 -15.80 -42.47 -15.33
N THR A 117 -14.87 -43.37 -15.60
CA THR A 117 -13.46 -43.05 -15.80
C THR A 117 -13.16 -42.61 -17.23
N ARG A 118 -14.08 -42.82 -18.15
CA ARG A 118 -13.94 -42.44 -19.56
C ARG A 118 -15.29 -42.01 -20.12
N ALA A 119 -15.31 -40.84 -20.78
CA ALA A 119 -16.49 -40.36 -21.48
C ALA A 119 -16.08 -39.76 -22.85
N PHE A 120 -16.94 -39.91 -23.85
CA PHE A 120 -16.86 -39.31 -25.18
C PHE A 120 -18.17 -38.65 -25.54
N ALA A 121 -18.13 -37.43 -26.05
CA ALA A 121 -19.32 -36.68 -26.45
C ALA A 121 -19.10 -35.94 -27.78
N GLU A 122 -20.20 -35.75 -28.54
CA GLU A 122 -20.23 -35.07 -29.85
C GLU A 122 -21.61 -34.44 -30.08
N PRO A 123 -21.73 -33.09 -30.16
CA PRO A 123 -20.76 -32.07 -29.68
C PRO A 123 -20.70 -31.98 -28.15
N VAL A 124 -19.74 -31.24 -27.63
CA VAL A 124 -19.64 -31.01 -26.19
C VAL A 124 -19.45 -29.54 -25.87
N ILE A 125 -20.14 -29.05 -24.85
CA ILE A 125 -19.93 -27.76 -24.22
C ILE A 125 -19.66 -28.04 -22.75
N SER A 126 -18.60 -27.46 -22.20
CA SER A 126 -18.20 -27.69 -20.82
C SER A 126 -18.08 -26.36 -20.07
N ARG A 127 -18.69 -26.30 -18.89
CA ARG A 127 -18.46 -25.25 -17.93
C ARG A 127 -17.43 -25.75 -16.90
N LEU A 128 -16.25 -25.13 -16.90
CA LEU A 128 -15.17 -25.52 -16.03
C LEU A 128 -15.41 -25.03 -14.59
N ALA A 129 -14.70 -25.58 -13.62
CA ALA A 129 -14.90 -25.26 -12.20
C ALA A 129 -14.62 -23.77 -11.85
N ASP A 130 -13.81 -23.07 -12.67
CA ASP A 130 -13.56 -21.62 -12.59
C ASP A 130 -14.59 -20.75 -13.30
N GLN A 131 -15.68 -21.34 -13.76
CA GLN A 131 -16.77 -20.73 -14.54
C GLN A 131 -16.40 -20.37 -15.98
N SER A 132 -15.20 -20.72 -16.47
CA SER A 132 -14.87 -20.59 -17.88
C SER A 132 -15.60 -21.65 -18.73
N TRP A 133 -15.71 -21.39 -20.04
CA TRP A 133 -16.36 -22.28 -21.01
C TRP A 133 -15.33 -22.89 -21.95
N MET A 134 -15.50 -24.15 -22.22
CA MET A 134 -14.80 -24.85 -23.30
C MET A 134 -15.81 -25.66 -24.14
N ALA A 135 -15.83 -25.42 -25.44
CA ALA A 135 -16.68 -26.15 -26.38
C ALA A 135 -15.79 -26.85 -27.39
N GLY A 136 -16.25 -27.98 -27.91
CA GLY A 136 -15.57 -28.77 -28.95
C GLY A 136 -16.56 -29.47 -29.87
N GLN A 137 -16.12 -29.73 -31.09
CA GLN A 137 -16.88 -30.61 -32.02
C GLN A 137 -16.95 -32.03 -31.47
N THR A 138 -15.83 -32.47 -30.84
CA THR A 138 -15.77 -33.70 -30.06
C THR A 138 -15.06 -33.44 -28.75
N GLY A 139 -15.40 -34.21 -27.70
CA GLY A 139 -14.74 -34.19 -26.40
C GLY A 139 -14.49 -35.60 -25.87
N GLU A 140 -13.30 -35.85 -25.37
CA GLU A 140 -12.92 -37.07 -24.68
C GLU A 140 -12.40 -36.76 -23.30
N TYR A 141 -13.02 -37.34 -22.29
CA TYR A 141 -12.60 -37.27 -20.88
C TYR A 141 -12.02 -38.63 -20.45
N VAL A 142 -10.83 -38.58 -19.83
CA VAL A 142 -10.21 -39.73 -19.16
C VAL A 142 -9.80 -39.28 -17.76
N LYS A 143 -10.43 -39.89 -16.75
CA LYS A 143 -10.24 -39.56 -15.34
C LYS A 143 -8.77 -39.62 -14.97
N ASP A 144 -8.28 -38.60 -14.24
CA ASP A 144 -6.93 -38.46 -13.72
C ASP A 144 -5.83 -38.45 -14.81
N ASP A 145 -6.20 -38.32 -16.10
CA ASP A 145 -5.27 -38.32 -17.24
C ASP A 145 -5.44 -37.05 -18.11
N TYR A 146 -6.53 -36.93 -18.85
CA TYR A 146 -6.78 -35.77 -19.70
C TYR A 146 -8.25 -35.53 -20.04
N THR A 147 -8.58 -34.31 -20.44
CA THR A 147 -9.78 -33.96 -21.18
C THR A 147 -9.38 -33.27 -22.48
N VAL A 148 -9.80 -33.78 -23.63
CA VAL A 148 -9.43 -33.30 -24.98
C VAL A 148 -10.65 -32.78 -25.70
N TYR A 149 -10.49 -31.67 -26.43
CA TYR A 149 -11.52 -31.09 -27.30
C TYR A 149 -10.90 -30.84 -28.67
N ASP A 150 -11.53 -31.35 -29.72
CA ASP A 150 -11.14 -31.06 -31.10
C ASP A 150 -12.01 -29.93 -31.66
N ASN A 151 -11.41 -29.06 -32.49
CA ASN A 151 -12.00 -27.81 -32.95
C ASN A 151 -12.61 -27.01 -31.78
N ALA A 152 -11.76 -26.70 -30.83
CA ALA A 152 -12.16 -26.18 -29.55
C ALA A 152 -12.27 -24.64 -29.53
N THR A 153 -13.25 -24.16 -28.76
CA THR A 153 -13.37 -22.75 -28.37
C THR A 153 -13.26 -22.65 -26.83
N TYR A 154 -12.42 -21.78 -26.33
CA TYR A 154 -12.27 -21.48 -24.91
C TYR A 154 -12.56 -20.00 -24.64
N THR A 155 -13.34 -19.72 -23.59
CA THR A 155 -13.57 -18.36 -23.10
C THR A 155 -13.80 -18.35 -21.58
N PRO A 156 -13.18 -17.44 -20.81
CA PRO A 156 -13.47 -17.24 -19.41
C PRO A 156 -14.49 -16.11 -19.16
N CYS A 157 -15.14 -15.63 -20.22
CA CYS A 157 -16.13 -14.56 -20.12
C CYS A 157 -17.38 -15.05 -19.39
N ASP A 158 -17.95 -14.21 -18.53
CA ASP A 158 -19.23 -14.49 -17.89
C ASP A 158 -20.35 -14.20 -18.90
N CYS A 159 -20.65 -15.19 -19.71
CA CYS A 159 -21.69 -15.18 -20.73
C CYS A 159 -22.41 -16.52 -20.73
N ASP A 160 -23.65 -16.55 -21.20
CA ASP A 160 -24.39 -17.79 -21.39
C ASP A 160 -24.01 -18.42 -22.74
N TYR A 161 -22.79 -18.99 -22.77
CA TYR A 161 -22.23 -19.58 -23.98
C TYR A 161 -23.06 -20.77 -24.49
N ALA A 162 -23.68 -21.54 -23.59
CA ALA A 162 -24.53 -22.65 -23.93
C ALA A 162 -25.79 -22.21 -24.69
N ASP A 163 -26.35 -21.05 -24.40
CA ASP A 163 -27.48 -20.43 -25.08
C ASP A 163 -27.07 -19.57 -26.29
N GLY A 164 -25.77 -19.55 -26.65
CA GLY A 164 -25.23 -18.89 -27.85
C GLY A 164 -24.86 -17.43 -27.67
N GLU A 165 -24.72 -16.95 -26.46
CA GLU A 165 -24.19 -15.62 -26.19
C GLU A 165 -22.72 -15.49 -26.64
N VAL A 166 -22.37 -14.36 -27.26
CA VAL A 166 -21.04 -14.15 -27.83
C VAL A 166 -20.08 -13.58 -26.77
N PRO A 167 -18.98 -14.30 -26.46
CA PRO A 167 -17.99 -13.79 -25.57
C PRO A 167 -17.22 -12.60 -26.18
N ILE A 168 -16.83 -11.65 -25.32
CA ILE A 168 -15.99 -10.52 -25.71
C ILE A 168 -14.67 -11.00 -26.29
N TRP A 169 -14.05 -12.02 -25.69
CA TRP A 169 -12.89 -12.66 -26.27
C TRP A 169 -12.93 -14.19 -26.11
N GLN A 170 -12.33 -14.87 -27.06
CA GLN A 170 -12.24 -16.31 -27.09
C GLN A 170 -10.95 -16.77 -27.78
N ILE A 171 -10.57 -17.99 -27.48
CA ILE A 171 -9.53 -18.73 -28.18
C ILE A 171 -10.20 -19.84 -28.99
N ASP A 172 -10.10 -19.79 -30.31
CA ASP A 172 -10.44 -20.91 -31.17
C ASP A 172 -9.15 -21.67 -31.51
N SER A 173 -9.18 -22.98 -31.42
CA SER A 173 -8.01 -23.83 -31.63
C SER A 173 -8.39 -25.12 -32.40
N SER A 174 -7.44 -25.68 -33.13
CA SER A 174 -7.66 -26.97 -33.77
C SER A 174 -7.80 -28.10 -32.76
N LYS A 175 -7.14 -27.96 -31.59
CA LYS A 175 -7.19 -28.90 -30.48
C LYS A 175 -6.85 -28.19 -29.18
N SER A 176 -7.66 -28.44 -28.13
CA SER A 176 -7.36 -28.04 -26.74
C SER A 176 -7.41 -29.28 -25.86
N TRP A 177 -6.54 -29.29 -24.84
CA TRP A 177 -6.63 -30.36 -23.83
C TRP A 177 -6.21 -29.86 -22.47
N HIS A 178 -6.90 -30.36 -21.46
CA HIS A 178 -6.57 -30.16 -20.05
C HIS A 178 -5.84 -31.41 -19.53
N ASP A 179 -4.70 -31.21 -18.90
CA ASP A 179 -3.95 -32.25 -18.22
C ASP A 179 -3.93 -31.91 -16.70
N PRO A 180 -4.70 -32.65 -15.88
CA PRO A 180 -4.80 -32.41 -14.45
C PRO A 180 -3.50 -32.71 -13.69
N ASN A 181 -2.62 -33.58 -14.25
CA ASN A 181 -1.33 -33.88 -13.62
C ASN A 181 -0.35 -32.72 -13.70
N SER A 182 -0.26 -32.09 -14.87
CA SER A 182 0.54 -30.86 -15.07
C SER A 182 -0.25 -29.59 -14.70
N LYS A 183 -1.52 -29.69 -14.34
CA LYS A 183 -2.44 -28.60 -14.03
C LYS A 183 -2.41 -27.52 -15.11
N THR A 184 -2.53 -27.94 -16.36
CA THR A 184 -2.31 -27.09 -17.53
C THR A 184 -3.35 -27.34 -18.60
N VAL A 185 -3.85 -26.24 -19.18
CA VAL A 185 -4.63 -26.26 -20.41
C VAL A 185 -3.72 -25.89 -21.58
N TYR A 186 -3.76 -26.69 -22.62
CA TYR A 186 -2.94 -26.53 -23.83
C TYR A 186 -3.84 -26.25 -25.03
N HIS A 187 -3.37 -25.43 -25.96
CA HIS A 187 -4.04 -25.09 -27.21
C HIS A 187 -3.05 -25.19 -28.35
N ARG A 188 -3.51 -25.79 -29.46
CA ARG A 188 -2.73 -25.96 -30.68
C ARG A 188 -3.41 -25.23 -31.86
N ASN A 189 -2.59 -24.51 -32.67
CA ASN A 189 -3.06 -23.73 -33.80
C ASN A 189 -4.22 -22.79 -33.40
N LEU A 190 -3.96 -21.94 -32.41
CA LEU A 190 -4.99 -21.10 -31.84
C LEU A 190 -5.07 -19.72 -32.49
N GLN A 191 -6.28 -19.21 -32.57
CA GLN A 191 -6.60 -17.84 -32.92
C GLN A 191 -7.30 -17.18 -31.73
N MET A 192 -6.71 -16.11 -31.21
CA MET A 192 -7.42 -15.27 -30.26
C MET A 192 -8.34 -14.32 -31.01
N LYS A 193 -9.61 -14.29 -30.62
CA LYS A 193 -10.62 -13.40 -31.20
C LYS A 193 -11.16 -12.45 -30.14
N ILE A 194 -11.36 -11.20 -30.55
CA ILE A 194 -12.08 -10.18 -29.79
C ILE A 194 -13.31 -9.79 -30.61
N LEU A 195 -14.51 -9.89 -30.03
CA LEU A 195 -15.78 -9.66 -30.71
C LEU A 195 -15.85 -10.42 -32.08
N ARG A 196 -15.46 -11.69 -32.07
CA ARG A 196 -15.34 -12.58 -33.23
C ARG A 196 -14.26 -12.24 -34.26
N MET A 197 -13.56 -11.09 -34.13
CA MET A 197 -12.48 -10.72 -35.05
C MET A 197 -11.16 -11.36 -34.60
N PRO A 198 -10.44 -12.09 -35.48
CA PRO A 198 -9.15 -12.66 -35.14
C PRO A 198 -8.11 -11.55 -34.99
N VAL A 199 -7.49 -11.46 -33.80
CA VAL A 199 -6.49 -10.44 -33.48
C VAL A 199 -5.09 -10.99 -33.34
N LEU A 200 -4.94 -12.24 -32.88
CA LEU A 200 -3.64 -12.90 -32.70
C LEU A 200 -3.73 -14.38 -33.11
N TYR A 201 -2.62 -14.91 -33.61
CA TYR A 201 -2.43 -16.31 -33.93
C TYR A 201 -1.17 -16.85 -33.23
N PHE A 202 -1.30 -18.02 -32.58
CA PHE A 202 -0.15 -18.74 -32.05
C PHE A 202 -0.23 -20.22 -32.45
N PRO A 203 0.87 -20.85 -32.89
CA PRO A 203 0.89 -22.26 -33.21
C PRO A 203 0.68 -23.15 -31.97
N PHE A 204 1.05 -22.64 -30.80
CA PHE A 204 0.92 -23.31 -29.52
C PHE A 204 0.82 -22.30 -28.38
N LEU A 205 -0.08 -22.52 -27.42
CA LEU A 205 -0.20 -21.77 -26.17
C LEU A 205 -0.55 -22.73 -25.05
N SER A 206 -0.08 -22.47 -23.86
CA SER A 206 -0.54 -23.14 -22.65
C SER A 206 -0.74 -22.14 -21.53
N HIS A 207 -1.76 -22.36 -20.71
CA HIS A 207 -2.00 -21.61 -19.50
C HIS A 207 -2.29 -22.55 -18.33
N PRO A 208 -2.09 -22.10 -17.06
CA PRO A 208 -2.44 -22.89 -15.91
C PRO A 208 -3.95 -23.15 -15.87
N ASP A 209 -4.34 -24.26 -15.27
CA ASP A 209 -5.73 -24.50 -14.94
C ASP A 209 -6.15 -23.69 -13.69
N TRP A 210 -7.44 -23.74 -13.35
CA TRP A 210 -8.07 -23.00 -12.23
C TRP A 210 -7.58 -23.40 -10.84
N THR A 211 -6.87 -24.52 -10.70
CA THR A 211 -6.34 -24.97 -9.40
C THR A 211 -4.98 -24.35 -9.07
N VAL A 212 -4.29 -23.81 -10.07
CA VAL A 212 -2.95 -23.24 -9.94
C VAL A 212 -3.02 -21.79 -9.54
N ARG A 213 -2.58 -21.47 -8.33
CA ARG A 213 -2.51 -20.10 -7.84
C ARG A 213 -1.29 -19.32 -8.33
N ARG A 214 -0.20 -20.01 -8.66
CA ARG A 214 1.07 -19.41 -9.09
C ARG A 214 1.75 -20.26 -10.14
N ARG A 215 2.15 -19.66 -11.26
CA ARG A 215 2.90 -20.34 -12.33
C ARG A 215 3.88 -19.39 -13.02
N SER A 216 5.03 -19.91 -13.40
CA SER A 216 6.01 -19.19 -14.22
C SER A 216 5.45 -18.95 -15.64
N GLY A 217 5.68 -17.76 -16.17
CA GLY A 217 5.24 -17.36 -17.50
C GLY A 217 5.35 -15.85 -17.77
N LEU A 218 5.05 -15.47 -19.00
CA LEU A 218 4.91 -14.08 -19.39
C LEU A 218 3.66 -13.47 -18.75
N LEU A 219 3.80 -12.27 -18.18
CA LEU A 219 2.67 -11.46 -17.71
C LEU A 219 2.12 -10.61 -18.87
N TYR A 220 1.02 -9.89 -18.62
CA TYR A 220 0.47 -8.99 -19.63
C TYR A 220 1.47 -7.92 -20.02
N PRO A 221 1.59 -7.62 -21.32
CA PRO A 221 2.33 -6.46 -21.75
C PRO A 221 1.57 -5.18 -21.40
N SER A 222 2.31 -4.13 -21.08
CA SER A 222 1.78 -2.77 -21.04
C SER A 222 2.44 -1.91 -22.09
N LEU A 223 1.67 -0.98 -22.62
CA LEU A 223 2.11 -0.02 -23.63
C LEU A 223 1.78 1.37 -23.14
N SER A 224 2.76 2.26 -23.12
CA SER A 224 2.52 3.69 -22.91
C SER A 224 3.30 4.53 -23.90
N TYR A 225 2.87 5.77 -24.04
CA TYR A 225 3.55 6.79 -24.82
C TYR A 225 3.77 8.01 -23.91
N SER A 226 5.01 8.48 -23.84
CA SER A 226 5.32 9.73 -23.18
C SER A 226 5.96 10.72 -24.15
N SER A 227 5.76 12.02 -23.91
CA SER A 227 6.35 13.10 -24.73
C SER A 227 7.88 13.10 -24.67
N ASP A 228 8.50 12.64 -23.55
CA ASP A 228 9.96 12.60 -23.38
C ASP A 228 10.59 11.33 -23.97
N HIS A 229 10.09 10.14 -23.57
CA HIS A 229 10.73 8.87 -23.92
C HIS A 229 10.11 8.15 -25.12
N GLY A 230 9.02 8.68 -25.70
CA GLY A 230 8.27 8.05 -26.76
C GLY A 230 7.50 6.81 -26.30
N ILE A 231 7.43 5.78 -27.14
CA ILE A 231 6.76 4.53 -26.81
C ILE A 231 7.56 3.77 -25.77
N LYS A 232 6.90 3.36 -24.69
CA LYS A 232 7.40 2.46 -23.64
C LYS A 232 6.61 1.14 -23.69
N TYR A 233 7.29 0.05 -23.93
CA TYR A 233 6.75 -1.31 -23.90
C TYR A 233 7.34 -2.07 -22.74
N ILE A 234 6.48 -2.75 -21.96
CA ILE A 234 6.87 -3.56 -20.82
C ILE A 234 6.33 -4.96 -21.02
N GLN A 235 7.20 -5.97 -20.96
CA GLN A 235 6.85 -7.38 -20.99
C GLN A 235 7.50 -8.09 -19.82
N SER A 236 6.76 -8.31 -18.75
CA SER A 236 7.28 -9.01 -17.59
C SER A 236 7.31 -10.52 -17.79
N TYR A 237 8.34 -11.16 -17.25
CA TYR A 237 8.43 -12.61 -17.06
C TYR A 237 8.43 -12.92 -15.56
N TYR A 238 7.45 -13.69 -15.12
CA TYR A 238 7.30 -14.15 -13.75
C TYR A 238 7.82 -15.58 -13.62
N HIS A 239 8.66 -15.85 -12.63
CA HIS A 239 9.23 -17.18 -12.38
C HIS A 239 8.99 -17.59 -10.92
N VAL A 240 8.29 -18.69 -10.74
CA VAL A 240 8.09 -19.35 -9.44
C VAL A 240 9.33 -20.20 -9.17
N ILE A 241 10.05 -19.90 -8.10
CA ILE A 241 11.24 -20.65 -7.67
C ILE A 241 10.79 -21.84 -6.81
N ASP A 242 9.95 -21.56 -5.81
CA ASP A 242 9.32 -22.55 -4.93
C ASP A 242 7.99 -22.01 -4.39
N ASP A 243 7.31 -22.76 -3.50
CA ASP A 243 5.99 -22.38 -2.95
C ASP A 243 6.00 -21.03 -2.22
N THR A 244 7.14 -20.57 -1.77
CA THR A 244 7.29 -19.37 -0.95
C THR A 244 8.18 -18.30 -1.58
N SER A 245 8.74 -18.55 -2.78
CA SER A 245 9.60 -17.58 -3.47
C SER A 245 9.33 -17.47 -4.96
N ASP A 246 9.56 -16.29 -5.47
CA ASP A 246 9.42 -15.96 -6.88
C ASP A 246 10.34 -14.81 -7.31
N VAL A 247 10.53 -14.69 -8.61
CA VAL A 247 11.19 -13.57 -9.25
C VAL A 247 10.40 -13.09 -10.45
N GLU A 248 10.30 -11.78 -10.60
CA GLU A 248 9.74 -11.11 -11.78
C GLU A 248 10.86 -10.32 -12.45
N ILE A 249 11.03 -10.53 -13.73
CA ILE A 249 11.96 -9.75 -14.57
C ILE A 249 11.12 -8.92 -15.51
N ARG A 250 11.27 -7.60 -15.44
CA ARG A 250 10.46 -6.62 -16.16
C ARG A 250 11.35 -5.70 -16.99
N PRO A 251 11.59 -6.00 -18.24
CA PRO A 251 12.25 -5.07 -19.16
C PRO A 251 11.30 -3.93 -19.55
N TYR A 252 11.78 -2.69 -19.43
CA TYR A 252 11.19 -1.47 -19.95
C TYR A 252 11.91 -1.13 -21.24
N VAL A 253 11.24 -1.26 -22.35
CA VAL A 253 11.80 -0.96 -23.68
C VAL A 253 11.28 0.39 -24.12
N PHE A 254 12.15 1.41 -24.12
CA PHE A 254 11.84 2.74 -24.57
C PHE A 254 12.32 2.93 -26.01
N LYS A 255 11.49 3.55 -26.84
CA LYS A 255 11.85 3.81 -28.25
C LYS A 255 13.09 4.69 -28.36
N ASN A 256 13.22 5.72 -27.53
CA ASN A 256 14.23 6.76 -27.67
C ASN A 256 15.44 6.58 -26.72
N THR A 257 15.31 5.84 -25.63
CA THR A 257 16.30 5.82 -24.53
C THR A 257 16.89 4.44 -24.24
N GLY A 258 16.41 3.38 -24.91
CA GLY A 258 16.99 2.03 -24.74
C GLY A 258 16.21 1.11 -23.81
N ILE A 259 16.89 0.27 -23.05
CA ILE A 259 16.26 -0.76 -22.22
C ILE A 259 16.73 -0.62 -20.77
N LEU A 260 15.76 -0.44 -19.86
CA LEU A 260 15.95 -0.63 -18.43
C LEU A 260 15.38 -1.99 -18.03
N THR A 261 15.94 -2.61 -17.03
CA THR A 261 15.44 -3.88 -16.51
C THR A 261 15.16 -3.74 -15.02
N ASN A 262 13.91 -4.05 -14.64
CA ASN A 262 13.53 -4.21 -13.25
C ASN A 262 13.50 -5.69 -12.89
N VAL A 263 14.10 -6.04 -11.75
CA VAL A 263 14.08 -7.39 -11.18
C VAL A 263 13.48 -7.31 -9.79
N ARG A 264 12.37 -7.99 -9.59
CA ARG A 264 11.70 -8.11 -8.30
C ARG A 264 11.80 -9.54 -7.80
N TYR A 265 12.40 -9.74 -6.64
CA TYR A 265 12.47 -11.01 -5.94
C TYR A 265 11.71 -10.96 -4.64
N ARG A 266 10.93 -12.02 -4.33
CA ARG A 266 10.20 -12.16 -3.08
C ARG A 266 10.45 -13.54 -2.47
N LYS A 267 10.59 -13.57 -1.15
CA LYS A 267 10.70 -14.81 -0.38
C LYS A 267 9.98 -14.67 0.94
N LEU A 268 9.18 -15.67 1.26
CA LEU A 268 8.47 -15.80 2.53
C LEU A 268 8.98 -17.00 3.29
N TRP A 269 9.27 -16.83 4.57
CA TRP A 269 9.52 -17.87 5.57
C TRP A 269 8.48 -17.77 6.68
N ASP A 270 8.45 -18.69 7.60
CA ASP A 270 7.44 -18.73 8.67
C ASP A 270 7.40 -17.43 9.52
N GLN A 271 8.55 -16.81 9.75
CA GLN A 271 8.70 -15.61 10.59
C GLN A 271 9.38 -14.44 9.87
N SER A 272 9.61 -14.54 8.58
CA SER A 272 10.36 -13.53 7.84
C SER A 272 9.88 -13.43 6.40
N ASP A 273 9.93 -12.24 5.84
CA ASP A 273 9.79 -12.00 4.41
C ASP A 273 10.90 -11.09 3.89
N VAL A 274 11.23 -11.28 2.64
CA VAL A 274 12.20 -10.47 1.90
C VAL A 274 11.62 -10.07 0.56
N HIS A 275 11.67 -8.76 0.28
CA HIS A 275 11.34 -8.17 -1.01
C HIS A 275 12.54 -7.41 -1.54
N ILE A 276 13.00 -7.75 -2.72
CA ILE A 276 14.08 -7.06 -3.42
C ILE A 276 13.52 -6.51 -4.72
N ASN A 277 13.73 -5.24 -4.98
CA ASN A 277 13.31 -4.57 -6.20
C ASN A 277 14.49 -3.74 -6.74
N LEU A 278 15.05 -4.15 -7.87
CA LEU A 278 16.21 -3.52 -8.50
C LEU A 278 15.84 -3.08 -9.90
N THR A 279 16.13 -1.83 -10.26
CA THR A 279 15.94 -1.28 -11.60
C THR A 279 17.22 -0.68 -12.09
N GLY A 280 17.66 -1.06 -13.27
CA GLY A 280 18.90 -0.52 -13.81
C GLY A 280 19.07 -0.77 -15.31
N GLY A 281 20.08 -0.14 -15.86
CA GLY A 281 20.45 -0.24 -17.26
C GLY A 281 21.22 0.98 -17.75
N PRO A 282 21.59 1.00 -19.04
CA PRO A 282 22.22 2.17 -19.65
C PRO A 282 21.18 3.26 -19.86
N VAL A 283 21.48 4.48 -19.42
CA VAL A 283 20.66 5.68 -19.65
C VAL A 283 21.54 6.80 -20.16
N GLU A 284 20.95 7.70 -20.93
CA GLU A 284 21.55 8.97 -21.30
C GLU A 284 21.38 9.96 -20.13
N THR A 285 22.51 10.48 -19.65
CA THR A 285 22.51 11.47 -18.56
C THR A 285 22.33 12.87 -19.09
N PHE A 286 22.09 13.83 -18.19
CA PHE A 286 21.95 15.25 -18.51
C PHE A 286 23.07 15.82 -19.41
N ASN A 287 24.27 15.26 -19.31
CA ASN A 287 25.45 15.70 -20.10
C ASN A 287 25.61 14.91 -21.42
N ASN A 288 24.57 14.25 -21.94
CA ASN A 288 24.59 13.40 -23.13
C ASN A 288 25.66 12.28 -23.07
N SER A 289 25.99 11.81 -21.89
CA SER A 289 26.86 10.66 -21.68
C SER A 289 26.06 9.43 -21.26
N ASN A 290 26.33 8.28 -21.90
CA ASN A 290 25.72 7.02 -21.48
C ASN A 290 26.35 6.55 -20.18
N GLN A 291 25.53 6.35 -19.15
CA GLN A 291 25.95 5.77 -17.87
C GLN A 291 25.04 4.59 -17.51
N ASN A 292 25.62 3.63 -16.81
CA ASN A 292 24.83 2.58 -16.18
C ASN A 292 24.30 3.08 -14.84
N VAL A 293 22.99 3.04 -14.68
CA VAL A 293 22.30 3.44 -13.45
C VAL A 293 21.70 2.23 -12.76
N LEU A 294 21.62 2.32 -11.45
CA LEU A 294 20.96 1.33 -10.60
C LEU A 294 20.19 2.04 -9.51
N ALA A 295 18.93 1.72 -9.37
CA ALA A 295 18.11 2.05 -8.21
C ALA A 295 17.53 0.77 -7.63
N GLY A 296 17.31 0.75 -6.31
CA GLY A 296 16.69 -0.41 -5.72
C GLY A 296 16.25 -0.23 -4.30
N SER A 297 15.34 -1.14 -3.93
CA SER A 297 14.89 -1.33 -2.56
C SER A 297 15.09 -2.78 -2.12
N VAL A 298 15.46 -2.96 -0.86
CA VAL A 298 15.48 -4.26 -0.17
C VAL A 298 14.71 -4.10 1.11
N GLN A 299 13.58 -4.76 1.21
CA GLN A 299 12.75 -4.80 2.40
C GLN A 299 12.84 -6.17 3.05
N VAL A 300 13.12 -6.21 4.34
CA VAL A 300 13.16 -7.41 5.16
C VAL A 300 12.30 -7.17 6.39
N ASN A 301 11.33 -8.05 6.63
CA ASN A 301 10.58 -8.08 7.87
C ASN A 301 10.85 -9.43 8.54
N THR A 302 11.14 -9.42 9.83
CA THR A 302 11.40 -10.66 10.57
C THR A 302 11.00 -10.54 12.04
N LEU A 303 10.49 -11.63 12.58
CA LEU A 303 10.25 -11.79 14.00
C LEU A 303 11.44 -12.51 14.62
N ILE A 304 12.20 -11.81 15.48
CA ILE A 304 13.35 -12.38 16.21
C ILE A 304 12.88 -12.84 17.59
N GLY A 305 12.93 -14.14 17.83
CA GLY A 305 12.35 -14.77 19.01
C GLY A 305 10.83 -14.63 19.04
N GLU A 306 10.25 -14.28 20.19
CA GLU A 306 8.79 -14.19 20.34
C GLU A 306 8.24 -12.75 20.31
N ARG A 307 9.08 -11.71 20.30
CA ARG A 307 8.64 -10.34 20.60
C ARG A 307 9.33 -9.23 19.84
N TRP A 308 10.46 -9.50 19.21
CA TRP A 308 11.18 -8.47 18.45
C TRP A 308 10.76 -8.48 16.99
N VAL A 309 10.02 -7.48 16.59
CA VAL A 309 9.71 -7.23 15.17
C VAL A 309 10.83 -6.37 14.59
N THR A 310 11.54 -6.91 13.62
CA THR A 310 12.66 -6.24 12.97
C THR A 310 12.35 -6.00 11.52
N THR A 311 12.53 -4.76 11.09
CA THR A 311 12.38 -4.33 9.69
C THR A 311 13.69 -3.71 9.20
N ALA A 312 14.09 -4.05 7.99
CA ALA A 312 15.13 -3.35 7.27
C ALA A 312 14.57 -2.93 5.91
N ASP A 313 14.65 -1.65 5.61
CA ASP A 313 14.16 -1.06 4.37
C ASP A 313 15.30 -0.22 3.77
N ILE A 314 15.97 -0.80 2.77
CA ILE A 314 17.15 -0.19 2.12
C ILE A 314 16.70 0.38 0.80
N ASN A 315 16.78 1.69 0.63
CA ASN A 315 16.40 2.41 -0.58
C ASN A 315 17.55 3.25 -1.07
N ARG A 316 17.99 3.05 -2.31
CA ARG A 316 19.11 3.79 -2.89
C ARG A 316 19.00 3.90 -4.41
N THR A 317 19.54 4.98 -4.92
CA THR A 317 19.77 5.17 -6.36
C THR A 317 21.17 5.70 -6.62
N SER A 318 21.75 5.30 -7.74
CA SER A 318 23.06 5.80 -8.18
C SER A 318 23.00 7.19 -8.82
N GLN A 319 21.81 7.67 -9.18
CA GLN A 319 21.56 8.99 -9.78
C GLN A 319 20.23 9.54 -9.27
N ASP A 320 20.22 10.78 -8.78
CA ASP A 320 19.09 11.37 -8.05
C ASP A 320 17.84 11.54 -8.91
N THR A 321 17.97 11.90 -10.18
CA THR A 321 16.83 12.15 -11.08
C THR A 321 16.30 10.89 -11.76
N PHE A 322 17.06 9.77 -11.70
CA PHE A 322 16.80 8.55 -12.49
C PHE A 322 15.37 8.02 -12.29
N MET A 323 14.93 7.87 -11.05
CA MET A 323 13.64 7.23 -10.76
C MET A 323 12.48 8.08 -11.23
N ARG A 324 12.52 9.39 -10.97
CA ARG A 324 11.48 10.34 -11.41
C ARG A 324 11.47 10.52 -12.91
N ARG A 325 12.65 10.69 -13.53
CA ARG A 325 12.79 10.90 -14.99
C ARG A 325 12.18 9.76 -15.81
N TYR A 326 12.34 8.50 -15.36
CA TYR A 326 11.82 7.33 -16.10
C TYR A 326 10.46 6.84 -15.58
N GLY A 327 9.81 7.59 -14.68
CA GLY A 327 8.50 7.26 -14.13
C GLY A 327 8.51 5.93 -13.37
N ILE A 328 9.60 5.66 -12.62
CA ILE A 328 9.73 4.47 -11.77
C ILE A 328 9.19 4.77 -10.38
N ASP A 329 9.52 5.95 -9.83
CA ASP A 329 9.08 6.46 -8.53
C ASP A 329 9.18 7.99 -8.51
N ASP A 330 8.23 8.66 -7.88
CA ASP A 330 8.15 10.13 -7.77
C ASP A 330 8.82 10.67 -6.49
N ALA A 331 9.50 9.82 -5.70
CA ALA A 331 10.13 10.21 -4.45
C ALA A 331 11.17 11.32 -4.63
N THR A 332 11.13 12.31 -3.74
CA THR A 332 12.16 13.37 -3.63
C THR A 332 13.27 13.02 -2.64
N ARG A 333 13.07 11.98 -1.83
CA ARG A 333 14.03 11.43 -0.86
C ARG A 333 13.91 9.92 -0.79
N LEU A 334 15.01 9.24 -0.56
CA LEU A 334 15.05 7.81 -0.25
C LEU A 334 15.56 7.61 1.18
N LYS A 335 14.72 7.04 2.02
CA LYS A 335 15.09 6.70 3.40
C LYS A 335 15.49 5.23 3.49
N THR A 336 16.71 4.96 3.90
CA THR A 336 17.17 3.63 4.33
C THR A 336 16.96 3.51 5.84
N THR A 337 16.24 2.50 6.30
CA THR A 337 15.91 2.33 7.72
C THR A 337 16.20 0.90 8.17
N PHE A 338 16.82 0.76 9.32
CA PHE A 338 16.82 -0.47 10.11
C PHE A 338 16.10 -0.18 11.42
N ARG A 339 15.10 -0.99 11.77
CA ARG A 339 14.31 -0.84 12.99
C ARG A 339 14.03 -2.18 13.62
N SER A 340 14.24 -2.27 14.93
CA SER A 340 13.87 -3.43 15.74
C SER A 340 13.09 -2.99 16.96
N GLU A 341 11.88 -3.52 17.13
CA GLU A 341 10.93 -3.10 18.14
C GLU A 341 10.46 -4.28 18.99
N ASN A 342 10.36 -4.04 20.29
CA ASN A 342 9.80 -4.99 21.26
C ASN A 342 8.65 -4.32 22.02
N ILE A 343 7.46 -4.90 21.90
CA ILE A 343 6.25 -4.42 22.58
C ILE A 343 5.88 -5.41 23.67
N GLY A 344 6.16 -5.03 24.91
CA GLY A 344 5.72 -5.77 26.10
C GLY A 344 4.43 -5.20 26.68
N LYS A 345 3.90 -5.83 27.74
CA LYS A 345 2.68 -5.34 28.42
C LYS A 345 2.85 -3.95 29.04
N THR A 346 4.02 -3.64 29.56
CA THR A 346 4.34 -2.37 30.26
C THR A 346 5.64 -1.75 29.74
N THR A 347 6.24 -2.32 28.72
CA THR A 347 7.52 -1.89 28.17
C THR A 347 7.44 -1.76 26.66
N TYR A 348 8.11 -0.76 26.12
CA TYR A 348 8.38 -0.62 24.71
C TYR A 348 9.86 -0.33 24.51
N SER A 349 10.50 -1.05 23.61
CA SER A 349 11.90 -0.82 23.25
C SER A 349 12.04 -0.74 21.74
N ARG A 350 12.86 0.18 21.27
CA ARG A 350 13.17 0.35 19.85
C ARG A 350 14.65 0.63 19.66
N VAL A 351 15.25 -0.04 18.72
CA VAL A 351 16.56 0.32 18.16
C VAL A 351 16.33 0.65 16.69
N GLU A 352 16.76 1.83 16.28
CA GLU A 352 16.54 2.34 14.93
C GLU A 352 17.83 2.99 14.41
N SER A 353 18.12 2.77 13.15
CA SER A 353 19.15 3.49 12.40
C SER A 353 18.56 3.88 11.06
N TYR A 354 18.84 5.08 10.58
CA TYR A 354 18.41 5.50 9.26
C TYR A 354 19.38 6.48 8.63
N ASP A 355 19.32 6.52 7.31
CA ASP A 355 20.07 7.40 6.45
C ASP A 355 19.18 7.84 5.28
N ILE A 356 19.31 9.09 4.83
CA ILE A 356 18.44 9.69 3.83
C ILE A 356 19.29 10.13 2.64
N GLN A 357 18.89 9.73 1.43
CA GLN A 357 19.41 10.26 0.18
C GLN A 357 18.41 11.28 -0.38
N GLY A 358 18.83 12.54 -0.49
CA GLY A 358 18.07 13.59 -1.16
C GLY A 358 18.12 13.42 -2.68
N LEU A 359 16.98 13.54 -3.35
CA LEU A 359 16.84 13.34 -4.78
C LEU A 359 16.39 14.59 -5.54
N ALA A 360 15.83 15.59 -4.85
CA ALA A 360 15.46 16.87 -5.44
C ALA A 360 16.61 17.88 -5.40
N SER A 361 16.63 18.83 -6.29
CA SER A 361 17.65 19.90 -6.28
C SER A 361 17.60 20.78 -5.03
N THR A 362 16.44 20.81 -4.35
CA THR A 362 16.23 21.53 -3.08
C THR A 362 16.60 20.70 -1.85
N GLU A 363 16.80 19.38 -2.01
CA GLU A 363 17.06 18.43 -0.94
C GLU A 363 18.33 17.64 -1.26
N THR A 364 19.47 18.12 -0.75
CA THR A 364 20.75 17.45 -1.00
C THR A 364 21.07 16.47 0.13
N THR A 365 21.73 15.36 -0.22
CA THR A 365 22.07 14.28 0.74
C THR A 365 22.92 14.80 1.90
N GLU A 366 23.79 15.78 1.65
CA GLU A 366 24.71 16.36 2.65
C GLU A 366 23.97 17.09 3.76
N LYS A 367 22.74 17.59 3.50
CA LYS A 367 21.90 18.29 4.49
C LYS A 367 21.03 17.34 5.32
N GLU A 368 20.86 16.12 4.87
CA GLU A 368 20.02 15.15 5.54
C GLU A 368 20.76 14.45 6.69
N PRO A 369 20.12 14.28 7.86
CA PRO A 369 20.79 13.64 8.99
C PRO A 369 20.85 12.11 8.83
N THR A 370 21.98 11.54 9.21
CA THR A 370 22.16 10.10 9.42
C THR A 370 22.09 9.77 10.92
N VAL A 371 21.26 8.82 11.29
CA VAL A 371 21.11 8.39 12.70
C VAL A 371 21.65 6.98 12.89
N LEU A 372 22.70 6.83 13.74
CA LEU A 372 23.48 5.61 13.92
C LEU A 372 24.00 5.36 15.35
N PRO A 373 23.34 4.56 16.18
CA PRO A 373 21.92 4.21 16.24
C PRO A 373 21.09 5.17 17.09
N SER A 374 19.77 5.02 17.05
CA SER A 374 18.86 5.52 18.08
C SER A 374 18.31 4.36 18.91
N VAL A 375 18.49 4.40 20.21
CA VAL A 375 17.97 3.43 21.17
C VAL A 375 16.93 4.11 22.04
N PHE A 376 15.73 3.56 22.06
CA PHE A 376 14.62 4.06 22.86
C PHE A 376 14.07 2.96 23.76
N HIS A 377 13.86 3.26 25.04
CA HIS A 377 13.21 2.37 25.98
C HIS A 377 12.21 3.13 26.86
N GLU A 378 11.01 2.60 26.93
CA GLU A 378 9.93 3.14 27.75
C GLU A 378 9.36 2.05 28.66
N ARG A 379 9.09 2.39 29.91
CA ARG A 379 8.48 1.50 30.89
C ARG A 379 7.42 2.23 31.70
N TYR A 380 6.23 1.67 31.71
CA TYR A 380 5.17 2.05 32.64
C TYR A 380 5.41 1.35 33.98
N LEU A 381 5.43 2.13 35.04
CA LEU A 381 5.59 1.63 36.39
C LEU A 381 4.23 1.36 37.03
N ALA A 382 4.19 0.42 37.97
CA ALA A 382 2.99 0.22 38.76
C ALA A 382 2.63 1.51 39.50
N SER A 383 1.39 1.93 39.35
CA SER A 383 0.91 3.15 39.97
C SER A 383 0.81 2.99 41.49
N PRO A 384 1.35 3.90 42.31
CA PRO A 384 1.13 3.91 43.74
C PRO A 384 -0.31 4.30 44.09
N ARG A 385 -1.05 4.86 43.15
CA ARG A 385 -2.46 5.27 43.27
C ARG A 385 -3.20 4.88 41.98
N ASN A 386 -4.47 4.48 42.10
CA ASN A 386 -5.25 3.95 40.97
C ASN A 386 -5.46 4.94 39.79
N ASN A 387 -5.30 6.23 40.06
CA ASN A 387 -5.53 7.30 39.06
C ASN A 387 -4.22 7.98 38.59
N MET A 388 -3.05 7.47 39.02
CA MET A 388 -1.75 8.03 38.63
C MET A 388 -1.04 7.10 37.65
N ALA A 389 -0.67 7.60 36.48
CA ALA A 389 0.21 6.94 35.53
C ALA A 389 1.66 7.44 35.71
N THR A 390 2.60 6.50 35.78
CA THR A 390 4.03 6.83 35.87
C THR A 390 4.79 6.11 34.77
N ARG A 391 5.66 6.84 34.08
CA ARG A 391 6.43 6.35 32.95
C ARG A 391 7.90 6.78 33.06
N LEU A 392 8.79 5.81 32.86
CA LEU A 392 10.21 6.06 32.66
C LEU A 392 10.54 5.90 31.18
N ARG A 393 11.34 6.81 30.68
CA ARG A 393 11.81 6.80 29.29
C ARG A 393 13.31 7.03 29.27
N PHE A 394 13.98 6.27 28.43
CA PHE A 394 15.38 6.43 28.10
C PHE A 394 15.55 6.52 26.59
N ASN A 395 16.39 7.44 26.13
CA ASN A 395 16.77 7.55 24.73
C ASN A 395 18.29 7.80 24.64
N ALA A 396 18.94 7.15 23.68
CA ALA A 396 20.31 7.41 23.28
C ALA A 396 20.38 7.43 21.77
N SER A 397 21.04 8.42 21.18
CA SER A 397 21.18 8.51 19.72
C SER A 397 22.48 9.19 19.33
N GLN A 398 23.03 8.75 18.21
CA GLN A 398 24.06 9.44 17.45
C GLN A 398 23.43 9.99 16.17
N VAL A 399 23.63 11.25 15.90
CA VAL A 399 23.16 11.96 14.71
C VAL A 399 24.36 12.59 14.04
N ASP A 400 24.64 12.15 12.82
CA ASP A 400 25.74 12.68 12.00
C ASP A 400 25.15 13.52 10.86
N ASN A 401 25.85 14.57 10.48
CA ASN A 401 25.49 15.42 9.36
C ASN A 401 26.75 15.92 8.67
N ASP A 402 26.92 15.66 7.37
CA ASP A 402 28.13 15.94 6.63
C ASP A 402 28.45 17.46 6.49
N GLU A 403 27.43 18.34 6.55
CA GLU A 403 27.61 19.79 6.43
C GLU A 403 27.76 20.52 7.79
N ASP A 404 27.38 19.89 8.93
CA ASP A 404 27.17 20.65 10.16
C ASP A 404 27.84 20.04 11.39
N TYR A 405 27.14 19.22 12.20
CA TYR A 405 27.69 18.68 13.46
C TYR A 405 27.32 17.21 13.63
N ASP A 406 28.18 16.53 14.37
CA ASP A 406 27.89 15.22 14.93
C ASP A 406 27.43 15.36 16.37
N ILE A 407 26.30 14.79 16.72
CA ILE A 407 25.74 14.87 18.05
C ILE A 407 25.50 13.48 18.61
N ASN A 408 26.20 13.16 19.70
CA ASN A 408 25.88 12.02 20.55
C ASN A 408 25.05 12.52 21.73
N ARG A 409 23.87 11.93 21.95
CA ARG A 409 22.99 12.36 23.03
C ARG A 409 22.40 11.19 23.80
N TRP A 410 22.22 11.43 25.10
CA TRP A 410 21.53 10.52 26.03
C TRP A 410 20.49 11.31 26.80
N SER A 411 19.32 10.72 27.01
CA SER A 411 18.30 11.35 27.83
C SER A 411 17.58 10.32 28.68
N GLY A 412 17.24 10.72 29.90
CA GLY A 412 16.37 10.00 30.82
C GLY A 412 15.21 10.89 31.23
N GLU A 413 14.01 10.35 31.25
CA GLU A 413 12.78 11.07 31.57
C GLU A 413 11.92 10.27 32.54
N LEU A 414 11.46 10.97 33.57
CA LEU A 414 10.37 10.53 34.42
C LEU A 414 9.14 11.41 34.12
N TYR A 415 8.03 10.77 33.78
CA TYR A 415 6.76 11.44 33.54
C TYR A 415 5.70 10.86 34.47
N THR A 416 4.87 11.74 35.07
CA THR A 416 3.70 11.36 35.85
C THR A 416 2.48 12.11 35.37
N PHE A 417 1.33 11.47 35.40
CA PHE A 417 0.04 12.01 35.06
C PHE A 417 -0.99 11.53 36.10
N GLU A 418 -1.74 12.45 36.67
CA GLU A 418 -2.81 12.15 37.63
C GLU A 418 -4.04 13.01 37.34
N GLU A 419 -5.22 12.43 37.42
CA GLU A 419 -6.51 13.10 37.22
C GLU A 419 -7.32 13.14 38.50
N PHE A 420 -8.00 14.28 38.69
CA PHE A 420 -8.80 14.56 39.88
C PHE A 420 -10.19 15.04 39.42
N PRO A 421 -11.21 14.15 39.35
CA PRO A 421 -12.57 14.58 39.08
C PRO A 421 -13.14 15.37 40.28
N THR A 422 -13.76 16.49 39.98
CA THR A 422 -14.41 17.35 40.98
C THR A 422 -15.81 17.76 40.50
N SER A 423 -16.59 18.41 41.37
CA SER A 423 -17.93 18.94 40.99
C SER A 423 -17.85 20.12 39.99
N VAL A 424 -16.69 20.77 39.85
CA VAL A 424 -16.47 21.90 38.96
C VAL A 424 -15.58 21.55 37.75
N GLY A 425 -15.41 20.28 37.47
CA GLY A 425 -14.65 19.78 36.34
C GLY A 425 -13.58 18.80 36.73
N GLN A 426 -12.86 18.35 35.71
CA GLN A 426 -11.73 17.45 35.82
C GLN A 426 -10.43 18.24 35.84
N PHE A 427 -9.68 18.11 36.92
CA PHE A 427 -8.32 18.63 37.00
C PHE A 427 -7.32 17.54 36.66
N SER A 428 -6.20 17.94 36.10
CA SER A 428 -5.06 17.06 35.84
C SER A 428 -3.77 17.69 36.34
N LEU A 429 -2.92 16.87 36.91
CA LEU A 429 -1.55 17.22 37.24
C LEU A 429 -0.61 16.36 36.42
N GLU A 430 0.22 17.02 35.65
CA GLU A 430 1.29 16.37 34.90
C GLU A 430 2.64 16.88 35.38
N SER A 431 3.61 15.98 35.54
CA SER A 431 4.98 16.37 35.78
C SER A 431 5.95 15.60 34.90
N ARG A 432 7.00 16.28 34.50
CA ARG A 432 8.10 15.70 33.72
C ARG A 432 9.41 16.18 34.31
N ALA A 433 10.32 15.27 34.61
CA ALA A 433 11.70 15.55 34.91
C ALA A 433 12.59 14.87 33.88
N ALA A 434 13.47 15.57 33.24
CA ALA A 434 14.37 15.02 32.24
C ALA A 434 15.82 15.46 32.49
N LEU A 435 16.72 14.54 32.26
CA LEU A 435 18.16 14.73 32.23
C LEU A 435 18.65 14.40 30.84
N GLN A 436 19.43 15.28 30.25
CA GLN A 436 20.00 15.14 28.91
C GLN A 436 21.51 15.40 28.99
N TYR A 437 22.23 14.65 28.16
CA TYR A 437 23.66 14.85 27.99
C TYR A 437 23.96 14.81 26.48
N HIS A 438 24.67 15.81 26.00
CA HIS A 438 25.03 15.99 24.60
C HIS A 438 26.55 16.07 24.49
N MET A 439 27.12 15.32 23.55
CA MET A 439 28.50 15.48 23.10
C MET A 439 28.40 15.94 21.64
N ILE A 440 28.91 17.16 21.41
CA ILE A 440 28.79 17.86 20.13
C ILE A 440 30.19 17.96 19.54
N GLU A 441 30.40 17.31 18.39
CA GLU A 441 31.63 17.41 17.63
C GLU A 441 31.42 18.36 16.44
N HIS A 442 32.46 19.08 16.08
CA HIS A 442 32.37 20.13 15.09
C HIS A 442 32.70 19.60 13.67
N SER A 443 31.92 20.01 12.68
CA SER A 443 32.26 19.96 11.28
C SER A 443 33.16 21.15 10.90
N PRO A 444 34.14 21.01 9.98
CA PRO A 444 35.16 22.06 9.68
C PRO A 444 34.61 23.43 9.27
N ASP A 445 33.34 23.48 8.85
CA ASP A 445 32.73 24.69 8.25
C ASP A 445 31.82 25.47 9.20
N SER A 446 31.68 25.06 10.47
CA SER A 446 30.78 25.71 11.44
C SER A 446 31.52 26.52 12.50
N THR A 447 30.90 27.62 12.96
CA THR A 447 31.40 28.52 13.99
C THR A 447 30.78 28.25 15.37
N THR A 448 30.02 27.19 15.54
CA THR A 448 29.20 26.90 16.74
C THR A 448 29.94 26.04 17.78
N TYR A 449 29.38 25.98 18.98
CA TYR A 449 29.94 25.31 20.14
C TYR A 449 30.26 23.81 19.91
N THR A 450 31.45 23.43 20.37
CA THR A 450 31.89 22.03 20.45
C THR A 450 32.14 21.65 21.89
N GLY A 451 31.83 20.46 22.31
CA GLY A 451 32.09 19.93 23.63
C GLY A 451 30.92 19.16 24.25
N GLU A 452 31.01 18.98 25.54
CA GLU A 452 30.06 18.24 26.34
C GLU A 452 29.11 19.16 27.09
N LEU A 453 27.81 18.86 27.02
CA LEU A 453 26.77 19.63 27.70
C LEU A 453 25.79 18.73 28.45
N GLY A 454 25.68 18.97 29.77
CA GLY A 454 24.62 18.41 30.59
C GLY A 454 23.46 19.37 30.73
N GLN A 455 22.23 18.89 30.52
CA GLN A 455 21.03 19.68 30.72
C GLN A 455 20.03 18.95 31.61
N ALA A 456 19.44 19.67 32.55
CA ALA A 456 18.34 19.17 33.36
C ALA A 456 17.11 20.03 33.13
N SER A 457 15.95 19.43 33.00
CA SER A 457 14.68 20.16 32.87
C SER A 457 13.60 19.58 33.76
N GLY A 458 12.73 20.45 34.23
CA GLY A 458 11.53 20.13 34.98
C GLY A 458 10.32 20.83 34.38
N THR A 459 9.24 20.11 34.22
CA THR A 459 7.98 20.67 33.69
C THR A 459 6.85 20.26 34.60
N ILE A 460 5.96 21.21 34.91
CA ILE A 460 4.71 20.95 35.62
C ILE A 460 3.57 21.53 34.77
N GLY A 461 2.51 20.73 34.58
CA GLY A 461 1.29 21.13 33.92
C GLY A 461 0.09 20.94 34.85
N LEU A 462 -0.70 22.01 35.02
CA LEU A 462 -1.98 21.98 35.72
C LEU A 462 -3.08 22.16 34.67
N GLY A 463 -3.87 21.13 34.46
CA GLY A 463 -4.98 21.12 33.51
C GLY A 463 -6.33 21.20 34.20
N TRP A 464 -7.28 21.81 33.54
CA TRP A 464 -8.68 21.80 33.88
C TRP A 464 -9.53 21.62 32.62
N SER A 465 -10.54 20.81 32.69
CA SER A 465 -11.57 20.70 31.66
C SER A 465 -12.94 20.42 32.28
N GLN A 466 -13.98 20.95 31.66
CA GLN A 466 -15.36 20.74 32.10
C GLN A 466 -16.25 20.48 30.88
N PRO A 467 -16.71 19.24 30.62
CA PRO A 467 -17.71 19.02 29.59
C PRO A 467 -19.10 19.47 30.06
N PHE A 468 -19.76 20.27 29.22
CA PHE A 468 -21.14 20.69 29.39
C PHE A 468 -21.97 20.07 28.28
N THR A 469 -23.06 19.39 28.68
CA THR A 469 -24.05 18.89 27.73
C THR A 469 -25.29 19.74 27.81
N THR A 470 -25.75 20.26 26.69
CA THR A 470 -26.95 21.08 26.62
C THR A 470 -27.75 20.76 25.36
N MET A 471 -29.03 21.18 25.36
CA MET A 471 -29.86 21.12 24.16
C MET A 471 -29.93 22.51 23.53
N VAL A 472 -29.67 22.61 22.24
CA VAL A 472 -29.79 23.82 21.43
C VAL A 472 -30.87 23.53 20.37
N GLY A 473 -32.11 23.93 20.64
CA GLY A 473 -33.26 23.50 19.87
C GLY A 473 -33.46 21.97 19.99
N SER A 474 -33.48 21.26 18.88
CA SER A 474 -33.54 19.77 18.83
C SER A 474 -32.19 19.10 18.88
N SER A 475 -31.08 19.84 18.91
CA SER A 475 -29.72 19.34 18.80
C SER A 475 -29.07 19.15 20.17
N THR A 476 -28.32 18.08 20.36
CA THR A 476 -27.47 17.90 21.55
C THR A 476 -26.12 18.53 21.29
N ALA A 477 -25.70 19.44 22.16
CA ALA A 477 -24.40 20.08 22.12
C ALA A 477 -23.57 19.63 23.33
N LEU A 478 -22.33 19.18 23.06
CA LEU A 478 -21.27 18.96 24.05
C LEU A 478 -20.24 20.05 23.87
N ILE A 479 -20.11 20.92 24.85
CA ILE A 479 -19.13 22.03 24.85
C ILE A 479 -18.11 21.73 25.95
N GLN A 480 -16.83 21.73 25.62
CA GLN A 480 -15.77 21.42 26.57
C GLN A 480 -14.69 22.49 26.54
N PRO A 481 -14.73 23.47 27.43
CA PRO A 481 -13.58 24.34 27.68
C PRO A 481 -12.46 23.55 28.34
N LYS A 482 -11.22 23.90 27.95
CA LYS A 482 -9.98 23.34 28.48
C LYS A 482 -9.02 24.49 28.75
N LEU A 483 -8.38 24.43 29.92
CA LEU A 483 -7.30 25.32 30.30
C LEU A 483 -6.13 24.50 30.82
N LYS A 484 -4.91 24.89 30.49
CA LYS A 484 -3.71 24.25 31.01
C LYS A 484 -2.62 25.29 31.23
N LEU A 485 -2.13 25.35 32.45
CA LEU A 485 -0.96 26.12 32.83
C LEU A 485 0.24 25.21 32.83
N ILE A 486 1.28 25.56 32.06
CA ILE A 486 2.48 24.76 31.89
C ILE A 486 3.66 25.61 32.26
N SER A 487 4.50 25.16 33.20
CA SER A 487 5.74 25.83 33.61
C SER A 487 6.93 24.91 33.37
N ILE A 488 7.90 25.42 32.60
CA ILE A 488 9.09 24.67 32.20
C ILE A 488 10.32 25.44 32.69
N LYS A 489 11.19 24.75 33.43
CA LYS A 489 12.52 25.23 33.80
C LYS A 489 13.57 24.27 33.29
N ALA A 490 14.65 24.80 32.77
CA ALA A 490 15.84 24.06 32.38
C ALA A 490 17.10 24.77 32.84
N THR A 491 18.22 24.06 32.88
CA THR A 491 19.52 24.66 33.06
C THR A 491 19.85 25.60 31.89
N ASP A 492 20.50 26.70 32.14
CA ASP A 492 20.70 27.85 31.22
C ASP A 492 21.74 27.57 30.10
N ARG A 493 21.57 26.49 29.33
CA ARG A 493 22.46 26.09 28.23
C ARG A 493 21.71 25.67 26.95
N THR A 494 20.44 25.97 26.86
CA THR A 494 19.60 25.59 25.72
C THR A 494 20.04 26.16 24.38
N ASN A 495 20.66 27.36 24.39
CA ASN A 495 21.13 28.04 23.16
C ASN A 495 22.46 27.50 22.62
N SER A 496 23.12 26.58 23.35
CA SER A 496 24.40 26.00 22.93
C SER A 496 24.21 24.62 22.25
N ILE A 497 23.00 24.08 22.28
CA ILE A 497 22.68 22.80 21.64
C ILE A 497 22.13 23.11 20.24
N PRO A 498 22.73 22.57 19.17
CA PRO A 498 22.18 22.68 17.83
C PRO A 498 20.81 22.00 17.75
N ASN A 499 19.83 22.71 17.19
CA ASN A 499 18.49 22.17 17.04
C ASN A 499 18.36 21.39 15.71
N ARG A 500 18.34 20.08 15.77
CA ARG A 500 18.25 19.20 14.61
C ARG A 500 16.94 18.43 14.53
N ASP A 501 16.29 18.17 15.65
CA ASP A 501 15.09 17.32 15.70
C ASP A 501 13.81 18.08 16.11
N ALA A 502 13.90 19.39 16.34
CA ALA A 502 12.79 20.24 16.73
C ALA A 502 12.65 21.49 15.84
N ALA A 503 13.19 21.47 14.62
CA ALA A 503 13.21 22.61 13.71
C ALA A 503 11.81 22.97 13.18
N ASP A 504 11.00 21.96 12.85
CA ASP A 504 9.67 22.13 12.32
C ASP A 504 8.60 22.02 13.39
N PHE A 505 8.21 23.17 13.94
CA PHE A 505 7.14 23.23 14.92
C PHE A 505 5.89 23.90 14.36
N HIS A 506 4.83 23.12 14.23
CA HIS A 506 3.50 23.61 13.95
C HIS A 506 2.62 23.53 15.19
N LEU A 507 2.13 24.69 15.66
CA LEU A 507 1.13 24.68 16.72
C LEU A 507 -0.23 24.31 16.13
N ASP A 508 -0.83 23.25 16.67
CA ASP A 508 -2.14 22.73 16.28
C ASP A 508 -3.00 22.33 17.51
N GLU A 509 -4.22 21.87 17.26
CA GLU A 509 -5.12 21.40 18.33
C GLU A 509 -4.51 20.23 19.12
N ALA A 510 -3.75 19.34 18.47
CA ALA A 510 -3.21 18.13 19.08
C ALA A 510 -2.08 18.46 20.06
N ASN A 511 -1.26 19.48 19.77
CA ASN A 511 -0.10 19.82 20.58
C ASN A 511 -0.30 21.05 21.50
N LEU A 512 -1.38 21.80 21.37
CA LEU A 512 -1.64 23.00 22.14
C LEU A 512 -1.54 22.78 23.66
N PHE A 513 -2.02 21.63 24.14
CA PHE A 513 -2.07 21.29 25.56
C PHE A 513 -0.96 20.31 26.01
N LEU A 514 -0.01 19.94 25.14
CA LEU A 514 1.11 19.09 25.54
C LEU A 514 2.10 19.82 26.46
N LEU A 515 2.70 19.08 27.41
CA LEU A 515 3.77 19.62 28.25
C LEU A 515 4.98 20.04 27.42
N HIS A 516 5.33 19.24 26.43
CA HIS A 516 6.39 19.50 25.48
C HIS A 516 5.78 19.52 24.07
N ARG A 517 5.76 20.68 23.47
CA ARG A 517 5.09 20.92 22.18
C ARG A 517 5.96 20.62 20.98
N TYR A 518 7.29 20.75 21.17
CA TYR A 518 8.26 20.52 20.11
C TYR A 518 8.51 19.02 19.95
N GLN A 519 8.67 18.60 18.72
CA GLN A 519 9.16 17.25 18.44
C GLN A 519 10.65 17.19 18.79
N GLY A 520 11.15 15.99 19.13
CA GLY A 520 12.57 15.83 19.44
C GLY A 520 13.00 16.20 20.85
N GLN A 521 14.30 16.40 21.05
CA GLN A 521 14.92 16.58 22.35
C GLN A 521 15.91 17.76 22.41
N ASP A 522 16.30 18.30 21.26
CA ASP A 522 17.35 19.33 21.20
C ASP A 522 16.87 20.69 21.70
N TYR A 523 15.58 20.94 21.58
CA TYR A 523 15.00 22.22 21.97
C TYR A 523 14.07 22.13 23.17
N ILE A 524 14.33 22.92 24.22
CA ILE A 524 13.44 23.03 25.38
C ILE A 524 13.06 24.52 25.57
N LYS A 525 11.78 24.80 25.31
CA LYS A 525 11.21 26.13 25.53
C LYS A 525 10.98 26.35 27.02
N THR A 526 11.80 27.14 27.66
CA THR A 526 11.63 27.51 29.08
C THR A 526 10.59 28.62 29.27
N GLY A 527 10.03 28.69 30.45
CA GLY A 527 9.03 29.70 30.83
C GLY A 527 7.71 29.13 31.25
N THR A 528 6.74 29.99 31.42
CA THR A 528 5.37 29.63 31.80
C THR A 528 4.43 30.11 30.73
N HIS A 529 3.56 29.22 30.28
CA HIS A 529 2.51 29.53 29.31
C HIS A 529 1.19 28.91 29.73
N MET A 530 0.11 29.56 29.34
CA MET A 530 -1.25 29.13 29.56
C MET A 530 -1.88 28.79 28.20
N ALA A 531 -2.33 27.57 28.03
CA ALA A 531 -3.12 27.13 26.87
C ALA A 531 -4.61 27.18 27.23
N GLY A 532 -5.40 27.77 26.36
CA GLY A 532 -6.85 27.79 26.48
C GLY A 532 -7.52 27.37 25.20
N GLY A 533 -8.63 26.66 25.30
CA GLY A 533 -9.40 26.29 24.13
C GLY A 533 -10.80 25.81 24.50
N ILE A 534 -11.68 25.81 23.52
CA ILE A 534 -13.06 25.33 23.62
C ILE A 534 -13.28 24.38 22.43
N SER A 535 -13.63 23.14 22.71
CA SER A 535 -14.17 22.24 21.70
C SER A 535 -15.69 22.18 21.84
N ALA A 536 -16.40 22.13 20.70
CA ALA A 536 -17.84 21.99 20.63
C ALA A 536 -18.19 20.87 19.67
N ASN A 537 -19.06 19.94 20.11
CA ASN A 537 -19.61 18.88 19.26
C ASN A 537 -21.13 18.98 19.32
N MET A 538 -21.76 19.14 18.18
CA MET A 538 -23.21 19.27 18.05
C MET A 538 -23.74 18.16 17.15
N MET A 539 -24.69 17.39 17.64
CA MET A 539 -25.32 16.29 16.91
C MET A 539 -26.75 16.64 16.54
N LYS A 540 -27.20 16.17 15.39
CA LYS A 540 -28.57 16.36 14.89
C LYS A 540 -28.94 17.83 14.75
N THR A 541 -28.03 18.68 14.29
CA THR A 541 -28.38 20.08 13.96
C THR A 541 -29.14 20.13 12.63
N PRO A 542 -29.84 21.25 12.31
CA PRO A 542 -30.43 21.43 10.99
C PRO A 542 -29.48 21.36 9.82
N VAL A 543 -28.17 21.54 10.07
CA VAL A 543 -27.09 21.45 9.10
C VAL A 543 -26.22 20.22 9.35
N GLY A 544 -26.77 19.15 9.94
CA GLY A 544 -26.09 17.89 10.21
C GLY A 544 -25.24 17.89 11.50
N ASN A 545 -24.28 16.99 11.59
CA ASN A 545 -23.35 16.93 12.71
C ASN A 545 -22.24 17.97 12.53
N MET A 546 -21.90 18.65 13.62
CA MET A 546 -20.85 19.67 13.61
C MET A 546 -19.88 19.45 14.76
N SER A 547 -18.60 19.67 14.51
CA SER A 547 -17.58 19.80 15.55
C SER A 547 -16.67 20.98 15.25
N GLY A 548 -16.21 21.63 16.30
CA GLY A 548 -15.31 22.76 16.13
C GLY A 548 -14.41 22.91 17.35
N PHE A 549 -13.30 23.55 17.13
CA PHE A 549 -12.32 23.91 18.14
C PHE A 549 -11.85 25.35 17.92
N LEU A 550 -11.64 26.07 19.02
CA LEU A 550 -11.00 27.36 19.04
C LEU A 550 -10.04 27.38 20.23
N GLY A 551 -8.78 27.75 20.00
CA GLY A 551 -7.78 27.77 21.08
C GLY A 551 -6.55 28.61 20.77
N ALA A 552 -5.85 29.00 21.81
CA ALA A 552 -4.59 29.73 21.74
C ALA A 552 -3.75 29.50 22.99
N SER A 553 -2.48 29.89 22.93
CA SER A 553 -1.52 29.87 24.04
C SER A 553 -1.02 31.23 24.33
N TYR A 554 -0.99 31.60 25.63
CA TYR A 554 -0.44 32.87 26.10
C TYR A 554 0.82 32.61 26.91
N ARG A 555 1.93 33.27 26.56
CA ARG A 555 3.19 33.21 27.29
C ARG A 555 3.16 34.19 28.48
N VAL A 556 3.15 33.64 29.68
CA VAL A 556 3.12 34.39 30.95
C VAL A 556 4.52 34.89 31.28
N SER A 557 5.53 34.03 31.14
CA SER A 557 6.95 34.34 31.41
C SER A 557 7.86 33.48 30.53
N GLY A 558 9.12 33.85 30.45
CA GLY A 558 10.17 33.22 29.66
C GLY A 558 10.59 34.07 28.46
N ASP A 559 11.82 33.89 28.03
CA ASP A 559 12.44 34.70 26.99
C ASP A 559 12.04 34.16 25.59
N VAL A 560 12.12 35.05 24.61
CA VAL A 560 12.07 34.69 23.18
C VAL A 560 13.43 34.10 22.82
N GLN A 561 13.49 32.84 22.47
CA GLN A 561 14.75 32.26 21.99
C GLN A 561 14.88 32.50 20.47
N SER A 562 16.01 33.13 20.10
CA SER A 562 16.42 33.27 18.71
C SER A 562 17.02 31.94 18.25
N GLY A 563 16.48 31.32 17.23
CA GLY A 563 17.08 30.10 16.64
C GLY A 563 16.12 29.10 15.99
N LEU A 564 14.86 29.19 16.35
CA LEU A 564 13.80 28.61 15.50
C LEU A 564 13.31 29.73 14.58
N ASN A 565 12.91 29.42 13.37
CA ASN A 565 12.30 30.36 12.42
C ASN A 565 10.97 30.90 12.95
N ALA A 566 11.02 31.61 14.08
CA ALA A 566 9.87 31.84 14.91
C ALA A 566 9.52 33.30 14.95
N THR A 567 9.05 33.87 13.86
CA THR A 567 8.32 35.15 13.91
C THR A 567 7.12 35.05 14.85
N ASN A 568 6.51 33.89 15.03
CA ASN A 568 5.38 33.69 15.93
C ASN A 568 5.75 33.38 17.38
N ASP A 569 6.94 32.89 17.66
CA ASP A 569 7.39 32.70 19.06
C ASP A 569 7.82 34.00 19.75
N GLN A 570 7.97 35.08 18.99
CA GLN A 570 8.25 36.40 19.54
C GLN A 570 7.01 37.02 20.21
N LYS A 571 5.80 36.63 19.84
CA LYS A 571 4.56 37.16 20.40
C LYS A 571 4.20 36.47 21.72
N ARG A 572 3.56 37.24 22.63
CA ARG A 572 3.03 36.67 23.88
C ARG A 572 1.84 35.78 23.65
N LEU A 573 0.94 36.17 22.73
CA LEU A 573 -0.19 35.39 22.32
C LEU A 573 0.17 34.62 21.02
N SER A 574 0.02 33.31 21.03
CA SER A 574 0.20 32.50 19.83
C SER A 574 -0.86 32.79 18.77
N ASP A 575 -0.69 32.28 17.58
CA ASP A 575 -1.77 32.22 16.62
C ASP A 575 -3.01 31.59 17.24
N ILE A 576 -4.18 32.08 16.83
CA ILE A 576 -5.47 31.53 17.18
C ILE A 576 -5.71 30.32 16.26
N LEU A 577 -5.85 29.17 16.88
CA LEU A 577 -6.17 27.92 16.19
C LEU A 577 -7.69 27.81 16.07
N ALA A 578 -8.19 27.58 14.89
CA ALA A 578 -9.59 27.31 14.65
C ALA A 578 -9.78 26.08 13.78
N SER A 579 -10.66 25.19 14.16
CA SER A 579 -11.13 24.10 13.29
C SER A 579 -12.63 23.98 13.33
N ILE A 580 -13.22 23.63 12.18
CA ILE A 580 -14.61 23.28 12.07
C ILE A 580 -14.76 22.10 11.12
N ARG A 581 -15.57 21.13 11.51
CA ARG A 581 -16.00 20.02 10.67
C ARG A 581 -17.50 19.94 10.71
N MET A 582 -18.11 19.83 9.53
CA MET A 582 -19.55 19.74 9.35
C MET A 582 -19.87 18.53 8.48
N GLN A 583 -20.90 17.82 8.84
CA GLN A 583 -21.45 16.72 8.06
C GLN A 583 -22.95 16.98 7.85
N PRO A 584 -23.31 17.84 6.88
CA PRO A 584 -24.70 18.24 6.64
C PRO A 584 -25.61 17.08 6.28
N THR A 585 -25.07 16.11 5.56
CA THR A 585 -25.73 14.85 5.21
C THR A 585 -24.74 13.70 5.37
N ASP A 586 -25.22 12.47 5.30
CA ASP A 586 -24.34 11.29 5.32
C ASP A 586 -23.34 11.29 4.14
N ASN A 587 -23.67 12.02 3.09
CA ASN A 587 -22.92 12.05 1.84
C ASN A 587 -21.98 13.27 1.70
N LEU A 588 -22.12 14.30 2.53
CA LEU A 588 -21.37 15.55 2.42
C LEU A 588 -20.61 15.85 3.70
N SER A 589 -19.30 16.04 3.59
CA SER A 589 -18.44 16.52 4.67
C SER A 589 -17.70 17.78 4.26
N LEU A 590 -17.62 18.72 5.18
CA LEU A 590 -16.90 19.97 5.06
C LEU A 590 -15.93 20.07 6.24
N SER A 591 -14.69 20.43 6.01
CA SER A 591 -13.75 20.71 7.10
C SER A 591 -12.91 21.93 6.75
N PHE A 592 -12.64 22.68 7.79
CA PHE A 592 -11.72 23.82 7.76
C PHE A 592 -10.82 23.74 8.98
N THR A 593 -9.53 23.94 8.78
CA THR A 593 -8.55 24.19 9.84
C THR A 593 -7.78 25.43 9.47
N GLY A 594 -7.56 26.32 10.44
CA GLY A 594 -6.85 27.57 10.16
C GLY A 594 -6.11 28.09 11.39
N ARG A 595 -5.10 28.88 11.11
CA ARG A 595 -4.28 29.59 12.09
C ARG A 595 -4.30 31.07 11.77
N PHE A 596 -4.77 31.86 12.71
CA PHE A 596 -4.97 33.31 12.56
C PHE A 596 -3.97 34.06 13.41
N ASN A 597 -3.29 34.99 12.82
CA ASN A 597 -2.46 35.95 13.55
C ASN A 597 -3.34 36.73 14.54
N PRO A 598 -2.99 36.81 15.85
CA PRO A 598 -3.84 37.45 16.85
C PRO A 598 -3.93 38.97 16.72
N ASP A 599 -2.97 39.64 16.03
CA ASP A 599 -2.92 41.10 15.96
C ASP A 599 -3.82 41.68 14.87
N ASP A 600 -3.90 41.01 13.71
CA ASP A 600 -4.60 41.52 12.54
C ASP A 600 -5.60 40.47 11.94
N PHE A 601 -5.71 39.31 12.56
CA PHE A 601 -6.51 38.18 12.10
C PHE A 601 -6.16 37.69 10.70
N TYR A 602 -4.95 37.98 10.22
CA TYR A 602 -4.44 37.42 8.97
C TYR A 602 -4.34 35.88 9.07
N LEU A 603 -4.74 35.21 8.01
CA LEU A 603 -4.72 33.75 7.92
C LEU A 603 -3.32 33.27 7.54
N ASN A 604 -2.56 32.79 8.53
CA ASN A 604 -1.18 32.31 8.34
C ASN A 604 -1.14 30.93 7.65
N GLU A 605 -2.11 30.08 7.96
CA GLU A 605 -2.22 28.77 7.38
C GLU A 605 -3.69 28.34 7.38
N SER A 606 -4.13 27.68 6.30
CA SER A 606 -5.45 27.06 6.25
C SER A 606 -5.48 25.83 5.39
N ARG A 607 -6.37 24.91 5.75
CA ARG A 607 -6.75 23.78 4.92
C ARG A 607 -8.27 23.65 4.94
N SER A 608 -8.86 23.72 3.75
CA SER A 608 -10.29 23.55 3.52
C SER A 608 -10.52 22.31 2.68
N THR A 609 -11.38 21.42 3.15
CA THR A 609 -11.73 20.22 2.39
C THR A 609 -13.25 20.11 2.28
N LEU A 610 -13.75 19.89 1.08
CA LEU A 610 -15.08 19.45 0.80
C LEU A 610 -15.01 18.06 0.21
N ALA A 611 -15.76 17.11 0.75
CA ALA A 611 -15.91 15.79 0.19
C ALA A 611 -17.40 15.42 0.14
N TRP A 612 -17.82 14.97 -1.02
CA TRP A 612 -19.17 14.49 -1.27
C TRP A 612 -19.10 13.11 -1.92
N SER A 613 -19.93 12.19 -1.45
CA SER A 613 -19.97 10.84 -1.98
C SER A 613 -21.36 10.26 -1.92
N GLN A 614 -21.76 9.60 -2.99
CA GLN A 614 -22.94 8.74 -3.06
C GLN A 614 -22.57 7.44 -3.77
N PRO A 615 -23.40 6.39 -3.72
CA PRO A 615 -23.09 5.17 -4.47
C PRO A 615 -22.76 5.47 -5.93
N GLY A 616 -21.56 5.09 -6.35
CA GLY A 616 -21.06 5.29 -7.70
C GLY A 616 -20.44 6.67 -8.01
N THR A 617 -20.54 7.67 -7.15
CA THR A 617 -19.95 9.00 -7.41
C THR A 617 -19.30 9.58 -6.17
N SER A 618 -18.07 10.05 -6.28
CA SER A 618 -17.44 10.86 -5.23
C SER A 618 -16.71 12.06 -5.84
N PHE A 619 -16.83 13.18 -5.15
CA PHE A 619 -16.12 14.41 -5.48
C PHE A 619 -15.41 14.92 -4.24
N SER A 620 -14.18 15.38 -4.39
CA SER A 620 -13.43 16.03 -3.32
C SER A 620 -12.69 17.26 -3.83
N THR A 621 -12.58 18.26 -2.99
CA THR A 621 -11.69 19.38 -3.22
C THR A 621 -10.99 19.74 -1.92
N THR A 622 -9.66 19.96 -2.01
CA THR A 622 -8.85 20.41 -0.89
C THR A 622 -8.09 21.64 -1.33
N TYR A 623 -8.25 22.73 -0.61
CA TYR A 623 -7.46 23.95 -0.76
C TYR A 623 -6.57 24.10 0.47
N THR A 624 -5.27 24.26 0.25
CA THR A 624 -4.25 24.50 1.29
C THR A 624 -3.58 25.82 0.99
N GLN A 625 -3.44 26.65 2.01
CA GLN A 625 -2.69 27.90 1.96
C GLN A 625 -1.74 27.96 3.15
N ARG A 626 -0.48 28.33 2.88
CA ARG A 626 0.55 28.52 3.91
C ARG A 626 1.35 29.76 3.62
N SER A 627 1.50 30.63 4.61
CA SER A 627 2.35 31.82 4.52
C SER A 627 3.77 31.50 4.96
N GLU A 628 4.75 31.75 4.10
CA GLU A 628 6.18 31.44 4.36
C GLU A 628 6.85 32.30 5.44
N SER A 629 6.29 33.42 5.84
CA SER A 629 6.86 34.21 6.96
C SER A 629 7.03 33.39 8.25
N TYR A 630 6.58 32.14 8.21
CA TYR A 630 6.64 31.17 9.31
C TYR A 630 7.90 30.30 9.29
N PHE A 631 8.50 30.04 8.12
CA PHE A 631 9.61 29.08 7.96
C PHE A 631 10.90 29.63 7.40
N SER A 632 10.87 30.75 6.72
CA SER A 632 12.07 31.36 6.14
C SER A 632 11.97 32.89 6.08
N ALA A 633 13.13 33.54 5.85
CA ALA A 633 13.21 34.99 5.67
C ALA A 633 12.63 35.48 4.32
N ALA A 634 12.18 34.59 3.46
CA ALA A 634 11.56 34.89 2.17
C ALA A 634 10.05 34.71 2.26
N SER A 635 9.26 35.71 1.96
CA SER A 635 7.79 35.67 2.05
C SER A 635 7.18 35.04 0.78
N ILE A 636 7.18 33.73 0.67
CA ILE A 636 6.44 32.98 -0.37
C ILE A 636 5.16 32.44 0.27
N VAL A 637 4.04 32.62 -0.35
CA VAL A 637 2.77 31.98 0.03
C VAL A 637 2.65 30.72 -0.80
N GLU A 638 2.63 29.57 -0.16
CA GLU A 638 2.32 28.31 -0.83
C GLU A 638 0.82 28.12 -0.85
N GLU A 639 0.27 27.97 -2.03
CA GLU A 639 -1.16 27.71 -2.24
C GLU A 639 -1.33 26.52 -3.17
N GLU A 640 -2.12 25.55 -2.73
CA GLU A 640 -2.40 24.33 -3.49
C GLU A 640 -3.90 24.05 -3.55
N LEU A 641 -4.40 23.67 -4.72
CA LEU A 641 -5.77 23.20 -4.92
C LEU A 641 -5.75 21.80 -5.54
N ILE A 642 -6.33 20.84 -4.83
CA ILE A 642 -6.50 19.48 -5.31
C ILE A 642 -7.98 19.24 -5.58
N LEU A 643 -8.32 18.78 -6.78
CA LEU A 643 -9.65 18.35 -7.19
C LEU A 643 -9.64 16.84 -7.48
N GLY A 644 -10.62 16.12 -6.98
CA GLY A 644 -10.80 14.69 -7.22
C GLY A 644 -12.23 14.38 -7.62
N LEU A 645 -12.42 13.60 -8.67
CA LEU A 645 -13.69 13.04 -9.11
C LEU A 645 -13.52 11.55 -9.38
N ASN A 646 -14.39 10.74 -8.78
CA ASN A 646 -14.55 9.35 -9.13
C ASN A 646 -16.01 9.12 -9.51
N GLN A 647 -16.25 8.64 -10.72
CA GLN A 647 -17.59 8.44 -11.27
C GLN A 647 -17.71 7.02 -11.83
N VAL A 648 -18.60 6.24 -11.29
CA VAL A 648 -19.10 5.02 -11.93
C VAL A 648 -20.13 5.47 -12.98
N ILE A 649 -19.78 5.30 -14.25
CA ILE A 649 -20.65 5.68 -15.39
C ILE A 649 -21.69 4.59 -15.62
N ASP A 650 -21.25 3.34 -15.52
CA ASP A 650 -22.07 2.14 -15.65
C ASP A 650 -21.43 1.02 -14.83
N ASP A 651 -22.12 -0.10 -14.63
CA ASP A 651 -21.57 -1.30 -13.99
C ASP A 651 -20.28 -1.73 -14.72
N GLY A 652 -19.13 -1.47 -14.07
CA GLY A 652 -17.81 -1.80 -14.61
C GLY A 652 -17.15 -0.71 -15.46
N ILE A 653 -17.72 0.48 -15.56
CA ILE A 653 -17.08 1.64 -16.19
C ILE A 653 -16.89 2.72 -15.14
N THR A 654 -15.62 3.03 -14.81
CA THR A 654 -15.27 4.07 -13.84
C THR A 654 -14.37 5.13 -14.47
N LEU A 655 -14.68 6.40 -14.21
CA LEU A 655 -13.86 7.54 -14.55
C LEU A 655 -13.25 8.12 -13.28
N ASN A 656 -11.93 8.27 -13.25
CA ASN A 656 -11.19 8.92 -12.18
C ASN A 656 -10.49 10.15 -12.76
N VAL A 657 -10.71 11.30 -12.13
CA VAL A 657 -10.01 12.54 -12.48
C VAL A 657 -9.41 13.11 -11.22
N GLN A 658 -8.12 13.37 -11.25
CA GLN A 658 -7.41 14.11 -10.20
C GLN A 658 -6.63 15.24 -10.85
N GLN A 659 -6.81 16.44 -10.30
CA GLN A 659 -6.10 17.62 -10.74
C GLN A 659 -5.51 18.33 -9.53
N THR A 660 -4.22 18.55 -9.56
CA THR A 660 -3.49 19.37 -8.59
C THR A 660 -3.04 20.65 -9.26
N TYR A 661 -3.33 21.78 -8.65
CA TYR A 661 -2.87 23.10 -9.07
C TYR A 661 -1.99 23.68 -7.99
N ASP A 662 -0.77 24.06 -8.33
CA ASP A 662 0.04 24.95 -7.54
C ASP A 662 -0.35 26.39 -7.88
N LEU A 663 -0.97 27.09 -6.94
CA LEU A 663 -1.44 28.47 -7.09
C LEU A 663 -0.42 29.49 -6.56
N SER A 664 0.75 29.04 -6.11
CA SER A 664 1.81 29.86 -5.56
C SER A 664 2.44 30.75 -6.62
N ASN A 665 2.78 31.98 -6.27
CA ASN A 665 3.41 32.93 -7.19
C ASN A 665 4.92 32.68 -7.44
N GLY A 666 5.42 31.46 -7.18
CA GLY A 666 6.81 31.06 -7.31
C GLY A 666 7.10 30.24 -8.58
N GLN A 667 8.37 30.05 -8.91
CA GLN A 667 8.81 29.37 -10.15
C GLN A 667 8.86 27.84 -10.05
N ASN A 668 8.27 27.22 -9.02
CA ASN A 668 8.31 25.77 -8.79
C ASN A 668 6.90 25.15 -8.91
N PHE A 669 6.25 25.38 -10.05
CA PHE A 669 4.93 24.79 -10.32
C PHE A 669 5.04 23.29 -10.51
N GLN A 670 4.22 22.56 -9.79
CA GLN A 670 4.05 21.11 -9.92
C GLN A 670 2.59 20.77 -10.21
N ASP A 671 2.06 21.36 -11.28
CA ASP A 671 0.71 21.00 -11.73
C ASP A 671 0.70 19.55 -12.21
N LYS A 672 -0.22 18.76 -11.70
CA LYS A 672 -0.36 17.36 -12.05
C LYS A 672 -1.80 17.01 -12.37
N SER A 673 -2.03 16.50 -13.56
CA SER A 673 -3.34 16.03 -14.01
C SER A 673 -3.30 14.53 -14.26
N ILE A 674 -4.24 13.79 -13.65
CA ILE A 674 -4.41 12.35 -13.88
C ILE A 674 -5.86 12.13 -14.29
N ILE A 675 -6.07 11.53 -15.45
CA ILE A 675 -7.39 11.12 -15.95
C ILE A 675 -7.33 9.63 -16.24
N GLY A 676 -8.07 8.82 -15.48
CA GLY A 676 -8.14 7.37 -15.62
C GLY A 676 -9.53 6.91 -16.03
N LEU A 677 -9.62 6.04 -17.02
CA LEU A 677 -10.83 5.34 -17.43
C LEU A 677 -10.62 3.84 -17.28
N ASN A 678 -11.40 3.20 -16.43
CA ASN A 678 -11.40 1.76 -16.24
C ASN A 678 -12.71 1.17 -16.76
N ILE A 679 -12.62 0.15 -17.59
CA ILE A 679 -13.77 -0.58 -18.17
C ILE A 679 -13.60 -2.06 -17.83
N THR A 680 -14.49 -2.60 -16.98
CA THR A 680 -14.41 -3.98 -16.49
C THR A 680 -15.66 -4.81 -16.80
N ARG A 681 -16.79 -4.44 -16.27
CA ARG A 681 -17.99 -5.30 -16.24
C ARG A 681 -18.79 -5.31 -17.52
N GLY A 682 -18.85 -4.20 -18.25
CA GLY A 682 -19.47 -4.17 -19.58
C GLY A 682 -18.82 -5.10 -20.60
N LEU A 683 -17.75 -5.79 -20.19
CA LEU A 683 -16.96 -6.72 -20.98
C LEU A 683 -17.04 -8.17 -20.40
N GLN A 684 -18.21 -8.57 -19.88
CA GLN A 684 -18.48 -9.93 -19.38
C GLN A 684 -17.47 -10.40 -18.32
N ASP A 685 -16.96 -9.47 -17.49
CA ASP A 685 -15.97 -9.70 -16.43
C ASP A 685 -14.69 -10.45 -16.88
N CYS A 686 -14.41 -10.50 -18.18
CA CYS A 686 -13.27 -11.23 -18.73
C CYS A 686 -12.19 -10.35 -19.39
N LEU A 687 -12.46 -9.09 -19.60
CA LEU A 687 -11.50 -8.11 -20.11
C LEU A 687 -11.60 -6.81 -19.31
N THR A 688 -10.48 -6.39 -18.76
CA THR A 688 -10.35 -5.05 -18.17
C THR A 688 -9.49 -4.19 -19.08
N ILE A 689 -10.00 -3.02 -19.42
CA ILE A 689 -9.26 -2.00 -20.17
C ILE A 689 -9.03 -0.82 -19.22
N THR A 690 -7.76 -0.50 -18.96
CA THR A 690 -7.39 0.71 -18.21
C THR A 690 -6.69 1.67 -19.17
N MET A 691 -7.24 2.86 -19.30
CA MET A 691 -6.62 3.97 -20.02
C MET A 691 -6.31 5.05 -18.99
N GLN A 692 -5.10 5.59 -19.01
CA GLN A 692 -4.70 6.68 -18.13
C GLN A 692 -3.95 7.72 -18.94
N TYR A 693 -4.33 8.97 -18.76
CA TYR A 693 -3.57 10.13 -19.19
C TYR A 693 -3.01 10.82 -17.95
N THR A 694 -1.72 11.10 -17.97
CA THR A 694 -1.05 11.86 -16.91
C THR A 694 -0.30 13.01 -17.55
N ARG A 695 -0.52 14.22 -17.05
CA ARG A 695 0.31 15.39 -17.33
C ARG A 695 0.99 15.79 -16.03
N ASP A 696 2.31 15.87 -16.06
CA ASP A 696 3.15 16.29 -14.94
C ASP A 696 4.02 17.45 -15.39
N GLU A 697 3.85 18.62 -14.79
CA GLU A 697 4.61 19.82 -15.11
C GLU A 697 5.84 20.03 -14.22
N THR A 698 6.21 19.01 -13.44
CA THR A 698 7.41 19.03 -12.61
C THR A 698 8.66 19.22 -13.46
N ALA A 699 9.49 20.19 -13.11
CA ALA A 699 10.79 20.43 -13.70
C ALA A 699 11.87 20.45 -12.61
N ASP A 700 12.88 19.59 -12.72
CA ASP A 700 14.02 19.54 -11.81
C ASP A 700 15.24 18.97 -12.52
N ARG A 701 16.28 19.80 -12.74
CA ARG A 701 17.51 19.42 -13.45
C ARG A 701 17.22 18.86 -14.85
N ASP A 702 17.37 17.54 -15.05
CA ASP A 702 17.10 16.83 -16.32
C ASP A 702 15.67 16.24 -16.42
N ILE A 703 14.83 16.45 -15.40
CA ILE A 703 13.41 16.13 -15.45
C ILE A 703 12.68 17.29 -16.14
N GLN A 704 11.91 16.98 -17.15
CA GLN A 704 11.11 17.94 -17.91
C GLN A 704 9.62 17.63 -17.79
N PRO A 705 8.73 18.61 -17.99
CA PRO A 705 7.30 18.36 -18.07
C PRO A 705 6.97 17.25 -19.06
N VAL A 706 6.09 16.33 -18.66
CA VAL A 706 5.75 15.14 -19.43
C VAL A 706 4.26 14.92 -19.54
N ASP A 707 3.82 14.56 -20.74
CA ASP A 707 2.51 13.98 -21.01
C ASP A 707 2.67 12.47 -21.23
N GLU A 708 1.95 11.64 -20.49
CA GLU A 708 1.96 10.18 -20.66
C GLU A 708 0.54 9.65 -20.88
N ILE A 709 0.39 8.78 -21.87
CA ILE A 709 -0.83 8.00 -22.10
C ILE A 709 -0.47 6.53 -21.92
N MET A 710 -1.14 5.85 -21.00
CA MET A 710 -0.99 4.43 -20.76
C MET A 710 -2.25 3.67 -21.16
N LEU A 711 -2.06 2.52 -21.81
CA LEU A 711 -3.11 1.53 -22.09
C LEU A 711 -2.69 0.20 -21.51
N LEU A 712 -3.52 -0.36 -20.66
CA LEU A 712 -3.37 -1.69 -20.10
C LEU A 712 -4.59 -2.55 -20.45
N LEU A 713 -4.35 -3.71 -21.03
CA LEU A 713 -5.35 -4.72 -21.32
C LEU A 713 -5.12 -5.93 -20.42
N ASN A 714 -6.08 -6.28 -19.61
CA ASN A 714 -6.02 -7.44 -18.73
C ASN A 714 -7.08 -8.46 -19.12
N PHE A 715 -6.65 -9.62 -19.63
CA PHE A 715 -7.50 -10.74 -20.04
C PHE A 715 -7.58 -11.76 -18.91
N LYS A 716 -8.78 -12.02 -18.38
CA LYS A 716 -9.00 -12.99 -17.30
C LYS A 716 -8.41 -14.36 -17.67
N TYR A 717 -7.64 -14.97 -16.79
CA TYR A 717 -6.96 -16.28 -16.90
C TYR A 717 -5.89 -16.44 -18.00
N LEU A 718 -5.65 -15.49 -18.90
CA LEU A 718 -4.56 -15.61 -19.87
C LEU A 718 -3.20 -15.14 -19.36
N GLY A 719 -3.15 -14.35 -18.34
CA GLY A 719 -1.93 -13.86 -17.74
C GLY A 719 -1.91 -14.10 -16.25
N ALA A 720 -0.79 -14.60 -15.81
CA ALA A 720 -0.59 -14.96 -14.42
C ALA A 720 -0.87 -13.79 -13.49
N PHE A 721 -1.68 -13.96 -12.57
CA PHE A 721 -1.67 -13.76 -11.13
C PHE A 721 -0.54 -12.89 -10.54
N ALA A 722 -0.34 -11.70 -11.03
CA ALA A 722 0.17 -10.63 -10.22
C ALA A 722 -1.00 -9.67 -9.97
N ASN A 723 -1.82 -9.97 -8.97
CA ASN A 723 -2.43 -8.92 -8.22
C ASN A 723 -1.28 -8.14 -7.59
N SER A 724 -0.65 -7.29 -8.36
CA SER A 724 -0.01 -6.13 -7.81
C SER A 724 -1.15 -5.24 -7.33
N THR A 725 -1.68 -5.51 -6.15
CA THR A 725 -2.17 -4.42 -5.34
C THR A 725 -1.00 -3.49 -5.26
N GLY A 726 -0.99 -2.48 -6.12
CA GLY A 726 -0.16 -1.30 -5.94
C GLY A 726 -0.48 -0.81 -4.55
N GLY A 727 0.37 -1.20 -3.62
CA GLY A 727 0.43 -0.56 -2.34
C GLY A 727 1.05 0.81 -2.59
N ASN A 728 0.37 1.82 -2.12
CA ASN A 728 0.90 3.15 -1.88
C ASN A 728 2.20 3.09 -1.07
#